data_a489982345ad3ab18ab4e063e177e820
#
_entry.id   a489982345ad3ab18ab4e063e177e820
#
_cell.length_a   1.000
_cell.length_b   1.000
_cell.length_c   1.000
_cell.angle_alpha   90.00
_cell.angle_beta   90.00
_cell.angle_gamma   90.00
#
_symmetry.space_group_name_H-M   'P 1'
#
loop_
_entity.id
_entity.type
_entity.pdbx_description
1 polymer ?
#
loop_
_entity_poly.entity_id
_entity_poly.type
_entity_poly.pdbx_seq_one_letter_code
_entity_poly.pdbx_strand_id
1 'polypeptide(L)'
;VERDENLQLRDFPTLTHVIGWVRDKTGATPVTMAGAATVSAPTAASSTAPKFVGDFAAVDELPRRVPLPAMRPSLTACVPTGVELGAGSRILVVLDEGGVGAALVKKLAKRGAEILAVEAATATDELLAQVAKWSTEQPLTGVYWLASLDDEGPLGELDLDSWREALRRRVVALHALFHQVIDAEPFLVTGSRLGGFHGHDADGATAPLGGAVVGFAKSYKRERPDVLVKAVDFPASRKTTALADVLVDETLADPGCVEIGRVDDQRWGVGLAEVPFPPVDSPEPGAMDLGTDSVFLITGAAGSIVSAITADLATHSGGTFHLLDLAPAPDPADADLQQYLADPNSLKTTIAEQIAARGEKPTPVLIEKELARFERLASALSAIDAVTSAGGTVHYHSVDLRDGEAVTAVVDQIREAHGRIDVLLHAGGLEISKGLAKKERAEFELVFGVKADGWFNLMKAAGDMPIGATVAFSSVAGRFGNPGQTDYAAANNLLCSIASGMRRTRPDTRAIALDWTAWAGIGMATRGSIPKIMEALGVQMLPPEAGIAWIRRELTSGPNRGEVVVAGRLGKMAEELDAAPGVDPEAFTEACAQAGPMVGRVVRASVNDGLVVSTTLDPKEQPFLNDHRGDRVTALLPAVMGIEGMVETARLLVPDWALAAVEDVDFLAPLKFYRDEPRTLTISALLHPDGEDLLAECRVEAERELPGSDTPTRTTHFTGRVRLARTQPAAQQADPPVREGAEVTSDDVYAAYFHGPAYQVVDVAWRDGDRSAAQFASDLPDNHAPSDQPTQAAPRLIELCFQAAGLWEIGRDGRMALPTHVTRAVVLPAAHEAVEGPLTVTAQRGSDGFDCTVTDGAGSVLVRLEGYRTIELPQPLPDDLQAPIRAVMAD
;
A
#
# COMPACT_ATOMS: atom_id res chain seq x y z
N VAL A 1 -28.89 -15.60 -26.11
CA VAL A 1 -29.96 -16.61 -25.90
C VAL A 1 -31.19 -15.84 -25.43
N GLU A 2 -32.30 -15.90 -26.18
CA GLU A 2 -33.58 -15.27 -25.78
C GLU A 2 -34.02 -15.81 -24.42
N ARG A 3 -34.55 -14.94 -23.58
CA ARG A 3 -35.04 -15.26 -22.25
C ARG A 3 -36.25 -16.13 -22.31
N ASP A 4 -36.20 -17.36 -21.83
CA ASP A 4 -37.30 -18.29 -21.74
C ASP A 4 -37.99 -18.16 -20.38
N GLU A 5 -39.18 -17.54 -20.36
CA GLU A 5 -39.92 -17.21 -19.13
C GLU A 5 -40.49 -18.44 -18.40
N ASN A 6 -40.44 -19.64 -19.04
CA ASN A 6 -40.96 -20.90 -18.46
C ASN A 6 -39.87 -21.76 -17.80
N LEU A 7 -38.62 -21.27 -17.76
CA LEU A 7 -37.49 -22.03 -17.23
C LEU A 7 -37.49 -22.02 -15.70
N GLN A 8 -37.58 -23.19 -15.07
CA GLN A 8 -37.50 -23.33 -13.62
C GLN A 8 -36.21 -24.03 -13.23
N LEU A 9 -35.48 -23.47 -12.24
CA LEU A 9 -34.21 -24.03 -11.74
C LEU A 9 -34.29 -25.50 -11.32
N ARG A 10 -35.45 -26.01 -10.95
CA ARG A 10 -35.70 -27.40 -10.59
C ARG A 10 -35.60 -28.39 -11.79
N ASP A 11 -35.70 -27.87 -13.01
CA ASP A 11 -35.63 -28.69 -14.23
C ASP A 11 -34.17 -29.01 -14.63
N PHE A 12 -33.20 -28.36 -13.96
CA PHE A 12 -31.77 -28.51 -14.19
C PHE A 12 -31.01 -28.80 -12.89
N PRO A 13 -31.18 -29.99 -12.31
CA PRO A 13 -30.66 -30.31 -10.99
C PRO A 13 -29.12 -30.40 -10.90
N THR A 14 -28.41 -30.37 -12.02
CA THR A 14 -26.95 -30.34 -12.08
C THR A 14 -26.42 -29.40 -13.16
N LEU A 15 -25.19 -28.92 -12.97
CA LEU A 15 -24.50 -28.07 -13.95
C LEU A 15 -24.40 -28.71 -15.33
N THR A 16 -24.32 -30.04 -15.39
CA THR A 16 -24.29 -30.83 -16.66
C THR A 16 -25.58 -30.67 -17.43
N HIS A 17 -26.73 -30.60 -16.78
CA HIS A 17 -28.01 -30.34 -17.42
C HIS A 17 -28.11 -28.93 -17.98
N VAL A 18 -27.60 -27.95 -17.28
CA VAL A 18 -27.52 -26.53 -17.74
C VAL A 18 -26.61 -26.43 -18.97
N ILE A 19 -25.43 -27.05 -18.91
CA ILE A 19 -24.49 -27.07 -20.04
C ILE A 19 -25.09 -27.79 -21.26
N GLY A 20 -25.80 -28.90 -21.06
CA GLY A 20 -26.53 -29.61 -22.11
C GLY A 20 -27.58 -28.73 -22.79
N TRP A 21 -28.40 -28.07 -22.00
CA TRP A 21 -29.44 -27.16 -22.49
C TRP A 21 -28.86 -25.95 -23.27
N VAL A 22 -27.79 -25.35 -22.77
CA VAL A 22 -27.09 -24.25 -23.47
C VAL A 22 -26.52 -24.71 -24.80
N ARG A 23 -25.96 -25.90 -24.88
CA ARG A 23 -25.45 -26.50 -26.12
C ARG A 23 -26.54 -26.74 -27.14
N ASP A 24 -27.66 -27.29 -26.70
CA ASP A 24 -28.83 -27.58 -27.59
C ASP A 24 -29.43 -26.27 -28.16
N LYS A 25 -29.43 -25.18 -27.36
CA LYS A 25 -29.93 -23.88 -27.80
C LYS A 25 -28.94 -23.09 -28.68
N THR A 26 -27.64 -23.33 -28.53
CA THR A 26 -26.58 -22.58 -29.27
C THR A 26 -26.07 -23.32 -30.50
N GLY A 27 -26.43 -24.61 -30.71
CA GLY A 27 -25.97 -25.41 -31.82
C GLY A 27 -24.46 -25.69 -31.84
N ALA A 28 -23.78 -25.56 -30.67
CA ALA A 28 -22.34 -25.73 -30.56
C ALA A 28 -21.97 -27.23 -30.65
N THR A 29 -21.33 -27.64 -31.73
CA THR A 29 -20.74 -28.97 -31.92
C THR A 29 -19.49 -29.15 -31.05
N PRO A 30 -19.26 -30.36 -30.49
CA PRO A 30 -18.05 -30.59 -29.68
C PRO A 30 -16.81 -30.55 -30.56
N VAL A 31 -15.84 -29.73 -30.17
CA VAL A 31 -14.48 -29.78 -30.75
C VAL A 31 -13.80 -31.01 -30.19
N THR A 32 -13.66 -32.04 -30.99
CA THR A 32 -12.87 -33.23 -30.67
C THR A 32 -11.39 -32.87 -30.83
N MET A 33 -10.67 -32.76 -29.74
CA MET A 33 -9.20 -32.71 -29.77
C MET A 33 -8.71 -34.13 -30.10
N ALA A 34 -8.21 -34.31 -31.30
CA ALA A 34 -7.52 -35.52 -31.72
C ALA A 34 -6.07 -35.55 -31.23
N GLY A 35 -5.64 -36.69 -30.70
CA GLY A 35 -4.22 -36.98 -30.52
C GLY A 35 -3.73 -37.12 -29.08
N ALA A 36 -4.23 -38.10 -28.33
CA ALA A 36 -3.52 -38.58 -27.16
C ALA A 36 -2.51 -39.66 -27.59
N ALA A 37 -1.24 -39.30 -27.61
CA ALA A 37 -0.16 -40.32 -27.69
C ALA A 37 -0.09 -41.02 -26.32
N THR A 38 -0.24 -42.35 -26.35
CA THR A 38 -0.03 -43.24 -25.22
C THR A 38 1.44 -43.20 -24.80
N VAL A 39 1.72 -42.49 -23.69
CA VAL A 39 2.99 -42.63 -22.98
C VAL A 39 2.77 -43.63 -21.86
N SER A 40 3.55 -44.68 -21.85
CA SER A 40 3.59 -45.74 -20.83
C SER A 40 3.81 -45.10 -19.45
N ALA A 41 2.99 -45.50 -18.48
CA ALA A 41 3.10 -45.09 -17.11
C ALA A 41 4.47 -45.47 -16.51
N PRO A 42 5.23 -44.54 -15.92
CA PRO A 42 6.30 -44.92 -15.02
C PRO A 42 5.71 -45.38 -13.69
N THR A 43 6.27 -46.45 -13.16
CA THR A 43 6.05 -47.00 -11.83
C THR A 43 6.07 -45.87 -10.78
N ALA A 44 4.99 -45.68 -10.02
CA ALA A 44 4.88 -44.67 -8.99
C ALA A 44 5.89 -44.99 -7.87
N ALA A 45 6.99 -44.24 -7.86
CA ALA A 45 7.70 -43.93 -6.63
C ALA A 45 6.85 -42.87 -5.90
N SER A 46 6.47 -43.17 -4.65
CA SER A 46 5.82 -42.20 -3.73
C SER A 46 6.72 -40.95 -3.62
N SER A 47 6.38 -39.92 -4.36
CA SER A 47 7.12 -38.66 -4.35
C SER A 47 6.53 -37.78 -3.25
N THR A 48 7.27 -37.61 -2.15
CA THR A 48 7.07 -36.61 -1.10
C THR A 48 7.49 -35.20 -1.58
N ALA A 49 7.80 -35.02 -2.85
CA ALA A 49 8.18 -33.73 -3.44
C ALA A 49 7.05 -32.69 -3.28
N PRO A 50 7.34 -31.44 -2.90
CA PRO A 50 6.35 -30.39 -2.77
C PRO A 50 5.63 -30.17 -4.11
N LYS A 51 4.31 -30.01 -4.05
CA LYS A 51 3.45 -29.79 -5.23
C LYS A 51 3.77 -28.48 -5.96
N PHE A 52 4.29 -27.49 -5.24
CA PHE A 52 4.66 -26.17 -5.75
C PHE A 52 6.08 -25.85 -5.28
N VAL A 53 6.81 -25.11 -6.10
CA VAL A 53 8.18 -24.66 -5.85
C VAL A 53 8.22 -23.13 -5.94
N GLY A 54 8.93 -22.48 -5.04
CA GLY A 54 9.08 -21.02 -5.03
C GLY A 54 9.92 -20.52 -6.20
N ASP A 55 9.45 -19.42 -6.83
CA ASP A 55 10.11 -18.80 -7.97
C ASP A 55 10.21 -17.27 -7.76
N PHE A 56 11.41 -16.69 -7.84
CA PHE A 56 11.63 -15.26 -7.76
C PHE A 56 11.04 -14.49 -8.95
N ALA A 57 11.04 -15.08 -10.15
CA ALA A 57 10.42 -14.44 -11.29
C ALA A 57 8.90 -14.23 -11.06
N ALA A 58 8.23 -15.22 -10.46
CA ALA A 58 6.82 -15.09 -10.09
C ALA A 58 6.59 -14.05 -8.95
N VAL A 59 7.57 -13.85 -8.05
CA VAL A 59 7.52 -12.79 -7.04
C VAL A 59 7.61 -11.42 -7.71
N ASP A 60 8.57 -11.23 -8.61
CA ASP A 60 8.84 -9.95 -9.27
C ASP A 60 7.73 -9.52 -10.26
N GLU A 61 6.83 -10.44 -10.66
CA GLU A 61 5.61 -10.12 -11.42
C GLU A 61 4.50 -9.49 -10.57
N LEU A 62 4.60 -9.53 -9.24
CA LEU A 62 3.61 -8.99 -8.33
C LEU A 62 4.10 -7.68 -7.69
N PRO A 63 3.21 -6.69 -7.54
CA PRO A 63 3.59 -5.46 -6.87
C PRO A 63 3.85 -5.71 -5.38
N ARG A 64 5.00 -5.28 -4.89
CA ARG A 64 5.31 -5.21 -3.48
C ARG A 64 4.82 -3.88 -2.93
N ARG A 65 3.81 -3.90 -2.06
CA ARG A 65 3.22 -2.69 -1.50
C ARG A 65 3.51 -2.58 -0.02
N VAL A 66 3.83 -1.35 0.41
CA VAL A 66 4.04 -1.02 1.82
C VAL A 66 3.05 0.07 2.24
N PRO A 67 2.43 -0.03 3.43
CA PRO A 67 1.63 1.05 3.96
C PRO A 67 2.48 2.29 4.24
N LEU A 68 1.90 3.46 3.96
CA LEU A 68 2.53 4.75 4.27
C LEU A 68 1.47 5.75 4.76
N PRO A 69 1.88 6.76 5.57
CA PRO A 69 0.99 7.86 5.91
C PRO A 69 0.63 8.65 4.65
N ALA A 70 -0.66 8.81 4.38
CA ALA A 70 -1.20 9.59 3.26
C ALA A 70 -1.91 10.84 3.79
N MET A 71 -1.49 12.02 3.38
CA MET A 71 -2.07 13.26 3.87
C MET A 71 -3.55 13.38 3.49
N ARG A 72 -4.36 13.77 4.48
CA ARG A 72 -5.79 14.08 4.30
C ARG A 72 -6.04 15.58 4.36
N PRO A 73 -7.04 16.08 3.64
CA PRO A 73 -7.45 17.48 3.74
C PRO A 73 -7.86 17.87 5.16
N SER A 74 -7.81 19.18 5.46
CA SER A 74 -8.38 19.73 6.69
C SER A 74 -9.87 19.39 6.81
N LEU A 75 -10.36 19.19 8.04
CA LEU A 75 -11.80 18.91 8.28
C LEU A 75 -12.72 20.01 7.76
N THR A 76 -12.24 21.25 7.64
CA THR A 76 -12.99 22.35 7.04
C THR A 76 -13.26 22.17 5.55
N ALA A 77 -12.50 21.31 4.89
CA ALA A 77 -12.66 20.94 3.49
C ALA A 77 -13.29 19.54 3.33
N CYS A 78 -13.92 19.00 4.39
CA CYS A 78 -14.53 17.67 4.37
C CYS A 78 -16.04 17.77 4.57
N VAL A 79 -16.77 16.82 3.99
CA VAL A 79 -18.22 16.72 4.16
C VAL A 79 -18.58 16.26 5.57
N PRO A 80 -19.77 16.63 6.10
CA PRO A 80 -20.26 16.13 7.39
C PRO A 80 -20.48 14.61 7.36
N THR A 81 -20.28 13.97 8.53
CA THR A 81 -20.54 12.52 8.69
C THR A 81 -22.04 12.19 8.83
N GLY A 82 -22.86 13.17 9.15
CA GLY A 82 -24.27 12.96 9.54
C GLY A 82 -24.47 12.54 10.99
N VAL A 83 -23.41 12.33 11.77
CA VAL A 83 -23.52 12.01 13.20
C VAL A 83 -23.89 13.27 13.99
N GLU A 84 -24.91 13.16 14.83
CA GLU A 84 -25.29 14.21 15.76
C GLU A 84 -24.76 13.92 17.16
N LEU A 85 -24.11 14.90 17.78
CA LEU A 85 -23.58 14.84 19.16
C LEU A 85 -24.28 15.87 20.04
N GLY A 86 -25.52 15.59 20.41
CA GLY A 86 -26.37 16.54 21.13
C GLY A 86 -27.53 15.89 21.87
N ALA A 87 -28.59 16.68 22.09
CA ALA A 87 -29.81 16.18 22.72
C ALA A 87 -30.39 14.99 21.92
N GLY A 88 -30.65 13.88 22.61
CA GLY A 88 -31.10 12.63 22.01
C GLY A 88 -29.97 11.65 21.66
N SER A 89 -28.70 12.06 21.69
CA SER A 89 -27.59 11.14 21.52
C SER A 89 -27.28 10.41 22.84
N ARG A 90 -27.16 9.10 22.79
CA ARG A 90 -26.77 8.24 23.92
C ARG A 90 -25.43 7.60 23.65
N ILE A 91 -24.40 8.05 24.34
CA ILE A 91 -23.00 7.79 24.01
C ILE A 91 -22.31 7.09 25.17
N LEU A 92 -21.72 5.91 24.89
CA LEU A 92 -20.79 5.26 25.78
C LEU A 92 -19.38 5.81 25.56
N VAL A 93 -18.72 6.19 26.66
CA VAL A 93 -17.30 6.56 26.64
C VAL A 93 -16.54 5.62 27.56
N VAL A 94 -15.73 4.73 26.99
CA VAL A 94 -14.74 3.94 27.76
C VAL A 94 -13.49 4.81 27.91
N LEU A 95 -13.20 5.13 29.18
CA LEU A 95 -12.21 6.13 29.55
C LEU A 95 -10.77 5.60 29.41
N ASP A 96 -9.84 6.51 29.14
CA ASP A 96 -8.41 6.32 29.31
C ASP A 96 -7.95 6.80 30.70
N GLU A 97 -6.85 6.29 31.21
CA GLU A 97 -6.23 6.73 32.46
C GLU A 97 -5.61 8.14 32.31
N GLY A 98 -5.23 8.53 31.08
CA GLY A 98 -4.62 9.82 30.75
C GLY A 98 -5.58 11.02 30.81
N GLY A 99 -6.89 10.81 30.84
CA GLY A 99 -7.92 11.83 31.05
C GLY A 99 -8.47 12.49 29.80
N VAL A 100 -8.19 11.98 28.61
CA VAL A 100 -8.81 12.44 27.35
C VAL A 100 -10.32 12.14 27.38
N GLY A 101 -10.71 10.93 27.81
CA GLY A 101 -12.10 10.51 27.96
C GLY A 101 -12.86 11.39 28.93
N ALA A 102 -12.26 11.74 30.06
CA ALA A 102 -12.88 12.66 31.03
C ALA A 102 -13.09 14.08 30.46
N ALA A 103 -12.19 14.55 29.61
CA ALA A 103 -12.36 15.80 28.88
C ALA A 103 -13.46 15.71 27.82
N LEU A 104 -13.51 14.59 27.09
CA LEU A 104 -14.53 14.30 26.07
C LEU A 104 -15.94 14.24 26.69
N VAL A 105 -16.11 13.53 27.80
CA VAL A 105 -17.38 13.48 28.55
C VAL A 105 -17.92 14.89 28.87
N LYS A 106 -17.06 15.81 29.37
CA LYS A 106 -17.45 17.19 29.65
C LYS A 106 -17.91 17.93 28.39
N LYS A 107 -17.25 17.69 27.25
CA LYS A 107 -17.60 18.34 25.97
C LYS A 107 -18.93 17.83 25.41
N LEU A 108 -19.13 16.52 25.43
CA LEU A 108 -20.38 15.88 24.96
C LEU A 108 -21.57 16.27 25.88
N ALA A 109 -21.37 16.28 27.19
CA ALA A 109 -22.39 16.74 28.13
C ALA A 109 -22.80 18.21 27.90
N LYS A 110 -21.84 19.09 27.60
CA LYS A 110 -22.11 20.49 27.25
C LYS A 110 -22.93 20.64 25.96
N ARG A 111 -22.84 19.67 25.04
CA ARG A 111 -23.64 19.58 23.80
C ARG A 111 -25.05 19.02 24.07
N GLY A 112 -25.31 18.48 25.25
CA GLY A 112 -26.60 17.92 25.65
C GLY A 112 -26.75 16.41 25.42
N ALA A 113 -25.67 15.68 25.09
CA ALA A 113 -25.71 14.24 24.96
C ALA A 113 -25.83 13.55 26.32
N GLU A 114 -26.54 12.42 26.36
CA GLU A 114 -26.56 11.51 27.51
C GLU A 114 -25.35 10.59 27.44
N ILE A 115 -24.59 10.47 28.53
CA ILE A 115 -23.29 9.77 28.52
C ILE A 115 -23.26 8.70 29.61
N LEU A 116 -22.85 7.51 29.25
CA LEU A 116 -22.35 6.49 30.14
C LEU A 116 -20.81 6.49 30.07
N ALA A 117 -20.17 6.89 31.15
CA ALA A 117 -18.71 6.84 31.27
C ALA A 117 -18.30 5.62 32.09
N VAL A 118 -17.39 4.79 31.54
CA VAL A 118 -16.94 3.55 32.17
C VAL A 118 -15.41 3.48 32.12
N GLU A 119 -14.77 3.11 33.24
CA GLU A 119 -13.31 2.92 33.29
C GLU A 119 -12.89 1.70 32.45
N ALA A 120 -11.77 1.80 31.73
CA ALA A 120 -11.23 0.68 30.92
C ALA A 120 -10.91 -0.56 31.78
N ALA A 121 -10.57 -0.37 33.05
CA ALA A 121 -10.29 -1.46 34.00
C ALA A 121 -11.54 -2.24 34.44
N THR A 122 -12.75 -1.75 34.19
CA THR A 122 -14.01 -2.41 34.51
C THR A 122 -14.03 -3.83 33.91
N ALA A 123 -14.45 -4.82 34.70
CA ALA A 123 -14.59 -6.19 34.21
C ALA A 123 -15.60 -6.26 33.06
N THR A 124 -15.31 -7.09 32.07
CA THR A 124 -16.13 -7.14 30.84
C THR A 124 -17.60 -7.39 31.12
N ASP A 125 -17.92 -8.35 31.99
CA ASP A 125 -19.30 -8.68 32.31
C ASP A 125 -20.01 -7.56 33.07
N GLU A 126 -19.30 -6.79 33.90
CA GLU A 126 -19.82 -5.60 34.55
C GLU A 126 -20.09 -4.47 33.56
N LEU A 127 -19.18 -4.23 32.62
CA LEU A 127 -19.41 -3.28 31.52
C LEU A 127 -20.69 -3.65 30.76
N LEU A 128 -20.81 -4.91 30.35
CA LEU A 128 -22.00 -5.38 29.61
C LEU A 128 -23.30 -5.20 30.41
N ALA A 129 -23.26 -5.50 31.71
CA ALA A 129 -24.43 -5.30 32.59
C ALA A 129 -24.81 -3.82 32.74
N GLN A 130 -23.80 -2.93 32.87
CA GLN A 130 -24.05 -1.47 32.93
C GLN A 130 -24.69 -0.98 31.62
N VAL A 131 -24.12 -1.37 30.46
CA VAL A 131 -24.65 -0.98 29.16
C VAL A 131 -26.06 -1.54 28.93
N ALA A 132 -26.30 -2.83 29.24
CA ALA A 132 -27.62 -3.45 29.11
C ALA A 132 -28.68 -2.69 29.92
N LYS A 133 -28.38 -2.37 31.17
CA LYS A 133 -29.25 -1.61 32.04
C LYS A 133 -29.52 -0.20 31.50
N TRP A 134 -28.45 0.48 31.04
CA TRP A 134 -28.57 1.85 30.55
C TRP A 134 -29.30 1.92 29.21
N SER A 135 -29.16 0.92 28.33
CA SER A 135 -29.82 0.88 27.02
C SER A 135 -31.27 0.37 27.05
N THR A 136 -31.85 0.09 28.24
CA THR A 136 -33.21 -0.47 28.35
C THR A 136 -34.29 0.48 27.81
N GLU A 137 -34.10 1.79 27.97
CA GLU A 137 -35.10 2.80 27.59
C GLU A 137 -34.89 3.27 26.11
N GLN A 138 -33.67 3.41 25.69
CA GLN A 138 -33.31 3.84 24.34
C GLN A 138 -31.99 3.18 23.93
N PRO A 139 -31.80 2.84 22.61
CA PRO A 139 -30.56 2.23 22.12
C PRO A 139 -29.39 3.19 22.22
N LEU A 140 -28.18 2.60 22.24
CA LEU A 140 -26.93 3.30 22.15
C LEU A 140 -26.74 3.89 20.74
N THR A 141 -26.36 5.17 20.63
CA THR A 141 -26.12 5.82 19.35
C THR A 141 -24.65 5.82 18.96
N GLY A 142 -23.73 5.72 19.92
CA GLY A 142 -22.32 5.74 19.64
C GLY A 142 -21.42 5.32 20.78
N VAL A 143 -20.21 4.94 20.43
CA VAL A 143 -19.14 4.49 21.34
C VAL A 143 -17.85 5.24 21.06
N TYR A 144 -17.30 5.86 22.10
CA TYR A 144 -15.90 6.26 22.12
C TYR A 144 -15.11 5.24 22.94
N TRP A 145 -14.17 4.56 22.29
CA TRP A 145 -13.32 3.55 22.92
C TRP A 145 -11.90 4.06 23.05
N LEU A 146 -11.53 4.50 24.27
CA LEU A 146 -10.28 5.23 24.50
C LEU A 146 -9.25 4.44 25.31
N ALA A 147 -9.53 3.18 25.65
CA ALA A 147 -8.62 2.30 26.39
C ALA A 147 -7.25 2.10 25.72
N SER A 148 -7.14 2.35 24.42
CA SER A 148 -5.88 2.26 23.66
C SER A 148 -5.10 3.58 23.60
N LEU A 149 -5.55 4.61 24.29
CA LEU A 149 -4.76 5.81 24.57
C LEU A 149 -3.79 5.60 25.75
N ASP A 150 -3.99 4.54 26.53
CA ASP A 150 -3.09 4.19 27.62
C ASP A 150 -1.87 3.44 27.08
N ASP A 151 -0.71 3.84 27.58
CA ASP A 151 0.56 3.17 27.25
C ASP A 151 0.64 1.85 28.04
N GLU A 152 0.89 0.74 27.34
CA GLU A 152 1.10 -0.57 27.96
C GLU A 152 2.47 -0.75 28.59
N GLY A 153 3.40 0.19 28.37
CA GLY A 153 4.78 0.08 28.76
C GLY A 153 5.59 -0.88 27.88
N PRO A 154 6.84 -1.19 28.29
CA PRO A 154 7.68 -2.10 27.53
C PRO A 154 7.11 -3.52 27.48
N LEU A 155 6.78 -4.02 26.29
CA LEU A 155 6.17 -5.35 26.14
C LEU A 155 7.02 -6.48 26.75
N GLY A 156 8.36 -6.36 26.75
CA GLY A 156 9.26 -7.34 27.34
C GLY A 156 9.17 -7.45 28.88
N GLU A 157 8.65 -6.42 29.57
CA GLU A 157 8.48 -6.42 31.02
C GLU A 157 7.16 -7.08 31.46
N LEU A 158 6.16 -7.18 30.58
CA LEU A 158 4.89 -7.81 30.87
C LEU A 158 5.08 -9.31 31.12
N ASP A 159 4.27 -9.86 32.02
CA ASP A 159 3.97 -11.28 32.07
C ASP A 159 2.74 -11.60 31.24
N LEU A 160 2.43 -12.89 31.06
CA LEU A 160 1.32 -13.32 30.20
C LEU A 160 -0.04 -12.82 30.71
N ASP A 161 -0.24 -12.75 32.03
CA ASP A 161 -1.49 -12.29 32.63
C ASP A 161 -1.67 -10.79 32.42
N SER A 162 -0.62 -10.00 32.61
CA SER A 162 -0.62 -8.55 32.32
C SER A 162 -0.82 -8.25 30.84
N TRP A 163 -0.19 -9.04 29.95
CA TRP A 163 -0.40 -8.99 28.51
C TRP A 163 -1.86 -9.23 28.13
N ARG A 164 -2.44 -10.33 28.64
CA ARG A 164 -3.84 -10.67 28.40
C ARG A 164 -4.81 -9.64 28.96
N GLU A 165 -4.53 -9.09 30.14
CA GLU A 165 -5.34 -8.03 30.73
C GLU A 165 -5.26 -6.73 29.92
N ALA A 166 -4.09 -6.36 29.42
CA ALA A 166 -3.94 -5.21 28.52
C ALA A 166 -4.76 -5.37 27.23
N LEU A 167 -4.77 -6.55 26.64
CA LEU A 167 -5.59 -6.86 25.46
C LEU A 167 -7.07 -7.02 25.77
N ARG A 168 -7.43 -7.54 26.95
CA ARG A 168 -8.81 -7.60 27.42
C ARG A 168 -9.44 -6.19 27.46
N ARG A 169 -8.75 -5.23 28.07
CA ARG A 169 -9.21 -3.84 28.18
C ARG A 169 -9.37 -3.18 26.82
N ARG A 170 -8.49 -3.51 25.88
CA ARG A 170 -8.45 -2.87 24.54
C ARG A 170 -9.43 -3.49 23.57
N VAL A 171 -9.40 -4.80 23.33
CA VAL A 171 -10.08 -5.41 22.20
C VAL A 171 -11.09 -6.50 22.56
N VAL A 172 -10.83 -7.34 23.61
CA VAL A 172 -11.76 -8.42 23.98
C VAL A 172 -13.05 -7.85 24.57
N ALA A 173 -12.96 -6.83 25.44
CA ALA A 173 -14.12 -6.12 25.98
C ALA A 173 -14.87 -5.33 24.90
N LEU A 174 -14.15 -4.76 23.92
CA LEU A 174 -14.75 -4.09 22.76
C LEU A 174 -15.57 -5.08 21.92
N HIS A 175 -15.03 -6.27 21.63
CA HIS A 175 -15.75 -7.32 20.93
C HIS A 175 -17.02 -7.72 21.69
N ALA A 176 -16.90 -8.02 22.99
CA ALA A 176 -18.04 -8.43 23.82
C ALA A 176 -19.15 -7.35 23.86
N LEU A 177 -18.76 -6.08 23.93
CA LEU A 177 -19.69 -4.96 23.85
C LEU A 177 -20.42 -4.94 22.50
N PHE A 178 -19.68 -4.96 21.39
CA PHE A 178 -20.29 -4.87 20.07
C PHE A 178 -21.08 -6.12 19.69
N HIS A 179 -20.73 -7.28 20.19
CA HIS A 179 -21.57 -8.48 20.10
C HIS A 179 -22.95 -8.24 20.73
N GLN A 180 -23.00 -7.53 21.89
CA GLN A 180 -24.26 -7.23 22.58
C GLN A 180 -25.08 -6.13 21.90
N VAL A 181 -24.44 -5.09 21.34
CA VAL A 181 -25.12 -3.88 20.84
C VAL A 181 -25.16 -3.74 19.32
N ILE A 182 -24.77 -4.76 18.59
CA ILE A 182 -24.60 -4.71 17.12
C ILE A 182 -25.86 -4.30 16.37
N ASP A 183 -27.05 -4.69 16.87
CA ASP A 183 -28.34 -4.39 16.24
C ASP A 183 -28.74 -2.90 16.38
N ALA A 184 -28.12 -2.17 17.31
CA ALA A 184 -28.30 -0.72 17.44
C ALA A 184 -27.42 0.07 16.46
N GLU A 185 -26.48 -0.60 15.81
CA GLU A 185 -25.53 -0.02 14.84
C GLU A 185 -24.86 1.29 15.34
N PRO A 186 -24.29 1.30 16.57
CA PRO A 186 -23.71 2.52 17.10
C PRO A 186 -22.46 2.92 16.30
N PHE A 187 -22.23 4.22 16.12
CA PHE A 187 -20.96 4.67 15.61
C PHE A 187 -19.81 4.25 16.54
N LEU A 188 -18.63 4.05 15.99
CA LEU A 188 -17.43 3.71 16.74
C LEU A 188 -16.30 4.71 16.44
N VAL A 189 -15.82 5.40 17.49
CA VAL A 189 -14.61 6.19 17.42
C VAL A 189 -13.63 5.67 18.47
N THR A 190 -12.46 5.23 18.01
CA THR A 190 -11.40 4.73 18.89
C THR A 190 -10.22 5.70 18.94
N GLY A 191 -9.50 5.72 20.07
CA GLY A 191 -8.25 6.46 20.18
C GLY A 191 -7.08 5.52 20.40
N SER A 192 -5.93 5.76 19.76
CA SER A 192 -4.69 4.99 19.92
C SER A 192 -3.46 5.89 20.10
N ARG A 193 -2.34 5.29 20.50
CA ARG A 193 -1.03 5.92 20.70
C ARG A 193 0.05 5.22 19.86
N LEU A 194 -0.25 4.94 18.59
CA LEU A 194 0.70 4.29 17.69
C LEU A 194 1.77 5.25 17.13
N GLY A 195 1.70 6.54 17.47
CA GLY A 195 2.68 7.55 17.04
C GLY A 195 2.10 8.68 16.20
N GLY A 196 0.80 8.61 15.85
CA GLY A 196 0.11 9.60 15.02
C GLY A 196 0.12 9.28 13.53
N PHE A 197 0.85 8.24 13.13
CA PHE A 197 0.90 7.70 11.77
C PHE A 197 0.49 6.22 11.69
N HIS A 198 -0.25 5.74 12.69
CA HIS A 198 -0.56 4.30 12.85
C HIS A 198 0.69 3.39 12.87
N GLY A 199 1.87 3.93 13.20
CA GLY A 199 3.14 3.23 13.20
C GLY A 199 3.77 3.02 11.81
N HIS A 200 3.30 3.73 10.78
CA HIS A 200 3.82 3.58 9.42
C HIS A 200 4.91 4.60 9.05
N ASP A 201 5.36 5.38 10.01
CA ASP A 201 6.54 6.25 9.87
C ASP A 201 7.86 5.49 10.11
N ALA A 202 8.98 6.19 9.98
CA ALA A 202 10.31 5.62 10.20
C ALA A 202 10.53 5.15 11.64
N ASP A 203 9.91 5.83 12.61
CA ASP A 203 10.05 5.53 14.04
C ASP A 203 9.25 4.30 14.50
N GLY A 204 8.14 4.01 13.82
CA GLY A 204 7.26 2.88 14.13
C GLY A 204 6.36 3.11 15.34
N ALA A 205 5.51 2.12 15.63
CA ALA A 205 4.49 2.20 16.68
C ALA A 205 5.07 2.39 18.08
N THR A 206 4.51 3.35 18.84
CA THR A 206 4.94 3.64 20.23
C THR A 206 4.22 2.75 21.24
N ALA A 207 2.91 2.55 21.11
CA ALA A 207 2.09 1.67 21.95
C ALA A 207 1.34 0.66 21.05
N PRO A 208 2.02 -0.43 20.62
CA PRO A 208 1.55 -1.29 19.52
C PRO A 208 0.28 -2.08 19.83
N LEU A 209 -0.14 -2.24 21.11
CA LEU A 209 -1.37 -2.96 21.42
C LEU A 209 -2.63 -2.26 20.90
N GLY A 210 -2.55 -0.96 20.64
CA GLY A 210 -3.60 -0.19 19.96
C GLY A 210 -3.97 -0.72 18.57
N GLY A 211 -3.02 -1.41 17.91
CA GLY A 211 -3.27 -2.03 16.60
C GLY A 211 -4.41 -3.04 16.59
N ALA A 212 -4.61 -3.77 17.69
CA ALA A 212 -5.75 -4.70 17.80
C ALA A 212 -7.10 -3.99 17.66
N VAL A 213 -7.24 -2.81 18.25
CA VAL A 213 -8.47 -2.01 18.19
C VAL A 213 -8.70 -1.46 16.79
N VAL A 214 -7.62 -1.01 16.12
CA VAL A 214 -7.68 -0.53 14.73
C VAL A 214 -8.16 -1.66 13.80
N GLY A 215 -7.61 -2.87 13.93
CA GLY A 215 -8.04 -4.04 13.15
C GLY A 215 -9.51 -4.41 13.37
N PHE A 216 -9.98 -4.37 14.64
CA PHE A 216 -11.38 -4.55 14.97
C PHE A 216 -12.28 -3.48 14.31
N ALA A 217 -11.89 -2.19 14.42
CA ALA A 217 -12.63 -1.07 13.87
C ALA A 217 -12.82 -1.19 12.34
N LYS A 218 -11.76 -1.54 11.62
CA LYS A 218 -11.80 -1.78 10.17
C LYS A 218 -12.77 -2.92 9.81
N SER A 219 -12.74 -4.02 10.55
CA SER A 219 -13.63 -5.16 10.30
C SER A 219 -15.10 -4.83 10.65
N TYR A 220 -15.34 -4.05 11.70
CA TYR A 220 -16.68 -3.55 12.04
C TYR A 220 -17.23 -2.63 10.94
N LYS A 221 -16.41 -1.72 10.38
CA LYS A 221 -16.79 -0.89 9.23
C LYS A 221 -17.21 -1.73 8.03
N ARG A 222 -16.54 -2.85 7.77
CA ARG A 222 -16.90 -3.78 6.69
C ARG A 222 -18.21 -4.53 6.95
N GLU A 223 -18.54 -4.84 8.22
CA GLU A 223 -19.83 -5.44 8.59
C GLU A 223 -20.98 -4.44 8.58
N ARG A 224 -20.69 -3.16 8.79
CA ARG A 224 -21.66 -2.06 8.87
C ARG A 224 -21.16 -0.87 8.04
N PRO A 225 -21.24 -0.96 6.71
CA PRO A 225 -20.64 0.05 5.82
C PRO A 225 -21.26 1.44 5.96
N ASP A 226 -22.53 1.54 6.39
CA ASP A 226 -23.23 2.81 6.56
C ASP A 226 -22.96 3.49 7.91
N VAL A 227 -22.34 2.77 8.86
CA VAL A 227 -22.03 3.28 10.20
C VAL A 227 -20.71 4.05 10.16
N LEU A 228 -20.65 5.19 10.88
CA LEU A 228 -19.38 5.89 11.07
C LEU A 228 -18.45 5.06 11.95
N VAL A 229 -17.26 4.77 11.44
CA VAL A 229 -16.19 4.14 12.20
C VAL A 229 -14.90 4.91 11.96
N LYS A 230 -14.24 5.31 13.06
CA LYS A 230 -12.92 5.95 12.99
C LYS A 230 -11.97 5.41 14.05
N ALA A 231 -10.75 5.16 13.65
CA ALA A 231 -9.61 4.88 14.50
C ALA A 231 -8.65 6.07 14.45
N VAL A 232 -8.65 6.89 15.50
CA VAL A 232 -7.86 8.12 15.55
C VAL A 232 -6.56 7.87 16.32
N ASP A 233 -5.44 8.05 15.66
CA ASP A 233 -4.12 7.82 16.24
C ASP A 233 -3.40 9.13 16.58
N PHE A 234 -2.74 9.15 17.72
CA PHE A 234 -2.05 10.32 18.26
C PHE A 234 -0.61 10.00 18.65
N PRO A 235 0.31 10.95 18.53
CA PRO A 235 1.58 10.87 19.24
C PRO A 235 1.37 11.04 20.75
N ALA A 236 2.40 10.77 21.55
CA ALA A 236 2.38 11.04 22.98
C ALA A 236 2.06 12.52 23.25
N SER A 237 1.04 12.78 24.07
CA SER A 237 0.59 14.14 24.37
C SER A 237 -0.07 14.22 25.74
N ARG A 238 0.14 15.33 26.45
CA ARG A 238 -0.55 15.69 27.70
C ARG A 238 -1.71 16.67 27.50
N LYS A 239 -2.01 17.06 26.24
CA LYS A 239 -3.04 18.06 25.90
C LYS A 239 -4.42 17.39 25.80
N THR A 240 -4.94 16.82 26.90
CA THR A 240 -6.16 16.02 26.94
C THR A 240 -7.39 16.73 26.34
N THR A 241 -7.54 18.03 26.60
CA THR A 241 -8.67 18.80 26.06
C THR A 241 -8.60 18.95 24.54
N ALA A 242 -7.42 19.19 23.99
CA ALA A 242 -7.21 19.30 22.53
C ALA A 242 -7.47 17.96 21.84
N LEU A 243 -7.00 16.85 22.41
CA LEU A 243 -7.27 15.52 21.86
C LEU A 243 -8.78 15.19 21.89
N ALA A 244 -9.49 15.60 22.95
CA ALA A 244 -10.94 15.44 23.01
C ALA A 244 -11.66 16.32 21.98
N ASP A 245 -11.15 17.51 21.62
CA ASP A 245 -11.67 18.32 20.51
C ASP A 245 -11.50 17.59 19.19
N VAL A 246 -10.31 17.07 18.92
CA VAL A 246 -10.02 16.31 17.71
C VAL A 246 -10.97 15.11 17.57
N LEU A 247 -11.22 14.34 18.64
CA LEU A 247 -12.15 13.21 18.59
C LEU A 247 -13.58 13.64 18.23
N VAL A 248 -14.05 14.78 18.77
CA VAL A 248 -15.35 15.35 18.41
C VAL A 248 -15.38 15.79 16.94
N ASP A 249 -14.37 16.52 16.52
CA ASP A 249 -14.29 17.07 15.15
C ASP A 249 -14.19 15.95 14.09
N GLU A 250 -13.39 14.90 14.36
CA GLU A 250 -13.32 13.70 13.49
C GLU A 250 -14.63 12.91 13.48
N THR A 251 -15.42 12.95 14.54
CA THR A 251 -16.75 12.33 14.55
C THR A 251 -17.73 13.08 13.65
N LEU A 252 -17.57 14.37 13.49
CA LEU A 252 -18.55 15.23 12.81
C LEU A 252 -18.26 15.44 11.31
N ALA A 253 -17.02 15.21 10.87
CA ALA A 253 -16.61 15.44 9.47
C ALA A 253 -15.73 14.32 8.92
N ASP A 254 -15.63 14.21 7.59
CA ASP A 254 -14.88 13.22 6.82
C ASP A 254 -15.34 11.77 7.04
N PRO A 255 -16.46 11.32 6.48
CA PRO A 255 -16.89 9.92 6.57
C PRO A 255 -16.03 8.95 5.75
N GLY A 256 -15.13 9.47 4.90
CA GLY A 256 -14.39 8.69 3.89
C GLY A 256 -13.16 7.95 4.39
N CYS A 257 -12.71 8.14 5.64
CA CYS A 257 -11.48 7.52 6.13
C CYS A 257 -11.67 6.91 7.52
N VAL A 258 -11.31 5.64 7.68
CA VAL A 258 -11.40 4.93 8.96
C VAL A 258 -10.15 5.18 9.81
N GLU A 259 -8.95 5.02 9.25
CA GLU A 259 -7.68 5.24 9.94
C GLU A 259 -7.25 6.69 9.77
N ILE A 260 -7.26 7.44 10.87
CA ILE A 260 -6.86 8.84 10.90
C ILE A 260 -5.71 9.02 11.89
N GLY A 261 -4.56 9.42 11.40
CA GLY A 261 -3.43 9.90 12.19
C GLY A 261 -3.48 11.42 12.39
N ARG A 262 -2.94 11.90 13.51
CA ARG A 262 -2.92 13.33 13.84
C ARG A 262 -1.54 13.74 14.32
N VAL A 263 -0.79 14.43 13.46
CA VAL A 263 0.56 14.95 13.78
C VAL A 263 0.65 16.41 13.34
N ASP A 264 1.12 17.29 14.19
CA ASP A 264 1.34 18.72 13.92
C ASP A 264 0.13 19.43 13.29
N ASP A 265 -1.07 19.17 13.81
CA ASP A 265 -2.36 19.66 13.29
C ASP A 265 -2.73 19.15 11.88
N GLN A 266 -1.89 18.33 11.27
CA GLN A 266 -2.17 17.65 10.01
C GLN A 266 -2.91 16.33 10.23
N ARG A 267 -3.63 15.91 9.19
CA ARG A 267 -4.42 14.69 9.15
C ARG A 267 -3.79 13.70 8.19
N TRP A 268 -3.72 12.44 8.60
CA TRP A 268 -3.08 11.38 7.86
C TRP A 268 -3.97 10.14 7.79
N GLY A 269 -4.25 9.64 6.60
CA GLY A 269 -4.76 8.29 6.42
C GLY A 269 -3.61 7.31 6.25
N VAL A 270 -3.94 6.06 5.93
CA VAL A 270 -2.96 5.03 5.59
C VAL A 270 -3.18 4.58 4.15
N GLY A 271 -2.29 4.97 3.28
CA GLY A 271 -2.23 4.57 1.87
C GLY A 271 -1.25 3.44 1.63
N LEU A 272 -1.01 3.14 0.35
CA LEU A 272 -0.05 2.13 -0.10
C LEU A 272 0.89 2.71 -1.13
N ALA A 273 2.19 2.48 -0.96
CA ALA A 273 3.20 2.70 -1.99
C ALA A 273 3.66 1.38 -2.60
N GLU A 274 3.93 1.37 -3.89
CA GLU A 274 4.62 0.27 -4.55
C GLU A 274 6.14 0.48 -4.42
N VAL A 275 6.81 -0.44 -3.76
CA VAL A 275 8.26 -0.43 -3.53
C VAL A 275 8.81 -1.75 -4.07
N PRO A 276 9.24 -1.79 -5.34
CA PRO A 276 9.73 -3.01 -5.96
C PRO A 276 11.01 -3.53 -5.28
N PHE A 277 11.25 -4.81 -5.42
CA PHE A 277 12.52 -5.39 -4.98
C PHE A 277 13.68 -4.91 -5.87
N PRO A 278 14.90 -4.79 -5.33
CA PRO A 278 16.09 -4.61 -6.14
C PRO A 278 16.33 -5.85 -7.02
N PRO A 279 17.11 -5.77 -8.11
CA PRO A 279 17.47 -6.93 -8.92
C PRO A 279 18.06 -8.07 -8.08
N VAL A 280 17.78 -9.33 -8.44
CA VAL A 280 18.22 -10.51 -7.67
C VAL A 280 19.73 -10.60 -7.55
N ASP A 281 20.45 -10.23 -8.62
CA ASP A 281 21.90 -10.24 -8.73
C ASP A 281 22.59 -8.99 -8.14
N SER A 282 21.81 -8.03 -7.67
CA SER A 282 22.29 -6.79 -7.04
C SER A 282 21.47 -6.42 -5.80
N PRO A 283 21.48 -7.24 -4.72
CA PRO A 283 20.76 -6.94 -3.51
C PRO A 283 21.32 -5.70 -2.80
N GLU A 284 20.47 -5.02 -2.06
CA GLU A 284 20.89 -3.86 -1.26
C GLU A 284 21.78 -4.26 -0.07
N PRO A 285 22.66 -3.35 0.40
CA PRO A 285 23.46 -3.58 1.59
C PRO A 285 22.59 -3.94 2.79
N GLY A 286 22.98 -4.99 3.51
CA GLY A 286 22.21 -5.50 4.66
C GLY A 286 21.26 -6.63 4.30
N ALA A 287 21.17 -7.11 3.06
CA ALA A 287 20.54 -8.39 2.72
C ALA A 287 21.07 -9.54 3.61
N MET A 288 20.20 -10.49 3.99
CA MET A 288 20.62 -11.66 4.77
C MET A 288 21.25 -12.70 3.85
N ASP A 289 22.34 -13.31 4.34
CA ASP A 289 22.89 -14.51 3.72
C ASP A 289 22.32 -15.73 4.48
N LEU A 290 21.52 -16.54 3.79
CA LEU A 290 20.91 -17.74 4.33
C LEU A 290 21.74 -18.96 3.93
N GLY A 291 22.35 -19.62 4.91
CA GLY A 291 23.26 -20.75 4.69
C GLY A 291 23.09 -21.86 5.73
N THR A 292 24.01 -22.81 5.73
CA THR A 292 24.01 -23.99 6.61
C THR A 292 24.08 -23.66 8.09
N ASP A 293 24.57 -22.46 8.43
CA ASP A 293 24.67 -21.96 9.81
C ASP A 293 23.38 -21.27 10.29
N SER A 294 22.43 -21.05 9.38
CA SER A 294 21.19 -20.34 9.70
C SER A 294 20.27 -21.17 10.59
N VAL A 295 19.72 -20.55 11.62
CA VAL A 295 18.81 -21.17 12.60
C VAL A 295 17.40 -20.57 12.39
N PHE A 296 16.46 -21.44 12.02
CA PHE A 296 15.07 -21.09 11.78
C PHE A 296 14.18 -21.59 12.92
N LEU A 297 13.30 -20.71 13.42
CA LEU A 297 12.22 -21.07 14.34
C LEU A 297 10.90 -20.77 13.63
N ILE A 298 10.14 -21.79 13.29
CA ILE A 298 8.94 -21.69 12.46
C ILE A 298 7.73 -22.26 13.20
N THR A 299 6.68 -21.45 13.38
CA THR A 299 5.41 -21.87 13.97
C THR A 299 4.34 -22.12 12.91
N GLY A 300 3.36 -22.98 13.23
CA GLY A 300 2.33 -23.40 12.27
C GLY A 300 2.88 -24.33 11.19
N ALA A 301 3.94 -25.06 11.50
CA ALA A 301 4.73 -25.86 10.56
C ALA A 301 3.95 -27.00 9.89
N ALA A 302 2.85 -27.46 10.48
CA ALA A 302 1.95 -28.43 9.88
C ALA A 302 0.89 -27.81 8.93
N GLY A 303 0.97 -26.51 8.67
CA GLY A 303 0.15 -25.85 7.64
C GLY A 303 0.73 -26.06 6.24
N SER A 304 -0.11 -26.31 5.24
CA SER A 304 0.34 -26.60 3.86
C SER A 304 1.15 -25.46 3.23
N ILE A 305 0.81 -24.20 3.51
CA ILE A 305 1.59 -23.02 3.05
C ILE A 305 2.95 -22.98 3.74
N VAL A 306 2.96 -23.13 5.08
CA VAL A 306 4.19 -23.05 5.88
C VAL A 306 5.15 -24.19 5.57
N SER A 307 4.61 -25.40 5.33
CA SER A 307 5.39 -26.55 4.88
C SER A 307 6.11 -26.28 3.55
N ALA A 308 5.42 -25.67 2.59
CA ALA A 308 6.01 -25.34 1.29
C ALA A 308 7.09 -24.22 1.40
N ILE A 309 6.85 -23.20 2.24
CA ILE A 309 7.84 -22.15 2.54
C ILE A 309 9.04 -22.75 3.26
N THR A 310 8.84 -23.67 4.24
CA THR A 310 9.92 -24.37 4.92
C THR A 310 10.78 -25.14 3.93
N ALA A 311 10.18 -25.81 2.95
CA ALA A 311 10.90 -26.53 1.89
C ALA A 311 11.74 -25.58 1.02
N ASP A 312 11.22 -24.42 0.63
CA ASP A 312 11.97 -23.39 -0.11
C ASP A 312 13.17 -22.86 0.70
N LEU A 313 12.95 -22.46 1.96
CA LEU A 313 14.01 -21.99 2.82
C LEU A 313 15.09 -23.07 3.05
N ALA A 314 14.67 -24.32 3.27
CA ALA A 314 15.59 -25.45 3.47
C ALA A 314 16.44 -25.73 2.22
N THR A 315 15.83 -25.76 1.05
CA THR A 315 16.52 -25.96 -0.23
C THR A 315 17.60 -24.91 -0.49
N HIS A 316 17.37 -23.66 -0.04
CA HIS A 316 18.28 -22.56 -0.32
C HIS A 316 19.24 -22.22 0.83
N SER A 317 19.09 -22.88 2.00
CA SER A 317 19.99 -22.67 3.15
C SER A 317 20.71 -23.92 3.59
N GLY A 318 20.02 -25.06 3.67
CA GLY A 318 20.56 -26.28 4.32
C GLY A 318 20.74 -26.10 5.84
N GLY A 319 20.08 -25.12 6.46
CA GLY A 319 20.24 -24.72 7.86
C GLY A 319 19.56 -25.65 8.87
N THR A 320 19.46 -25.17 10.11
CA THR A 320 18.77 -25.86 11.22
C THR A 320 17.36 -25.31 11.41
N PHE A 321 16.36 -26.18 11.43
CA PHE A 321 14.95 -25.84 11.50
C PHE A 321 14.29 -26.39 12.77
N HIS A 322 13.77 -25.50 13.63
CA HIS A 322 12.89 -25.83 14.74
C HIS A 322 11.46 -25.56 14.33
N LEU A 323 10.68 -26.62 14.12
CA LEU A 323 9.32 -26.58 13.60
C LEU A 323 8.32 -26.79 14.72
N LEU A 324 7.48 -25.81 15.01
CA LEU A 324 6.48 -25.82 16.08
C LEU A 324 5.09 -25.89 15.52
N ASP A 325 4.28 -26.82 15.99
CA ASP A 325 2.86 -26.93 15.69
C ASP A 325 2.09 -27.62 16.81
N LEU A 326 0.77 -27.42 16.86
CA LEU A 326 -0.11 -28.16 17.76
C LEU A 326 -0.28 -29.63 17.33
N ALA A 327 -0.13 -29.93 16.00
CA ALA A 327 -0.21 -31.30 15.48
C ALA A 327 0.94 -32.14 16.08
N PRO A 328 0.67 -33.44 16.42
CA PRO A 328 1.74 -34.34 16.88
C PRO A 328 2.77 -34.56 15.76
N ALA A 329 3.96 -35.00 16.15
CA ALA A 329 4.98 -35.42 15.19
C ALA A 329 4.41 -36.52 14.28
N PRO A 330 4.53 -36.41 12.94
CA PRO A 330 4.01 -37.40 12.02
C PRO A 330 4.83 -38.70 12.14
N ASP A 331 4.13 -39.85 12.18
CA ASP A 331 4.77 -41.16 12.06
C ASP A 331 4.73 -41.59 10.58
N PRO A 332 5.87 -41.68 9.89
CA PRO A 332 5.92 -42.13 8.49
C PRO A 332 5.37 -43.53 8.27
N ALA A 333 5.27 -44.35 9.33
CA ALA A 333 4.75 -45.74 9.25
C ALA A 333 3.23 -45.81 9.52
N ASP A 334 2.56 -44.72 9.84
CA ASP A 334 1.11 -44.66 10.06
C ASP A 334 0.37 -45.03 8.76
N ALA A 335 -0.42 -46.12 8.79
CA ALA A 335 -1.12 -46.65 7.62
C ALA A 335 -2.16 -45.67 7.05
N ASP A 336 -2.88 -44.94 7.90
CA ASP A 336 -3.89 -43.98 7.47
C ASP A 336 -3.22 -42.75 6.83
N LEU A 337 -2.07 -42.30 7.38
CA LEU A 337 -1.25 -41.24 6.79
C LEU A 337 -0.71 -41.66 5.42
N GLN A 338 -0.22 -42.90 5.30
CA GLN A 338 0.25 -43.42 3.99
C GLN A 338 -0.88 -43.55 3.00
N GLN A 339 -2.08 -43.95 3.44
CA GLN A 339 -3.27 -43.93 2.60
C GLN A 339 -3.65 -42.52 2.13
N TYR A 340 -3.58 -41.53 3.04
CA TYR A 340 -3.82 -40.11 2.69
C TYR A 340 -2.83 -39.61 1.64
N LEU A 341 -1.55 -39.92 1.79
CA LEU A 341 -0.50 -39.51 0.84
C LEU A 341 -0.68 -40.15 -0.54
N ALA A 342 -1.19 -41.38 -0.59
CA ALA A 342 -1.47 -42.08 -1.83
C ALA A 342 -2.73 -41.56 -2.54
N ASP A 343 -3.83 -41.42 -1.81
CA ASP A 343 -5.11 -40.87 -2.30
C ASP A 343 -5.97 -40.37 -1.13
N PRO A 344 -6.06 -39.02 -0.91
CA PRO A 344 -6.89 -38.46 0.13
C PRO A 344 -8.37 -38.86 0.09
N ASN A 345 -8.92 -39.16 -1.13
CA ASN A 345 -10.31 -39.56 -1.26
C ASN A 345 -10.54 -40.99 -0.80
N SER A 346 -9.58 -41.88 -0.95
CA SER A 346 -9.67 -43.23 -0.44
C SER A 346 -9.74 -43.28 1.08
N LEU A 347 -9.02 -42.38 1.76
CA LEU A 347 -9.05 -42.27 3.22
C LEU A 347 -10.40 -41.80 3.77
N LYS A 348 -11.18 -41.02 3.02
CA LYS A 348 -12.55 -40.61 3.43
C LYS A 348 -13.46 -41.79 3.74
N THR A 349 -13.36 -42.89 2.96
CA THR A 349 -14.14 -44.11 3.18
C THR A 349 -13.71 -44.78 4.48
N THR A 350 -12.41 -44.96 4.68
CA THR A 350 -11.83 -45.51 5.90
C THR A 350 -12.23 -44.72 7.17
N ILE A 351 -12.15 -43.40 7.08
CA ILE A 351 -12.59 -42.50 8.16
C ILE A 351 -14.07 -42.67 8.47
N ALA A 352 -14.94 -42.77 7.43
CA ALA A 352 -16.36 -43.00 7.64
C ALA A 352 -16.64 -44.32 8.35
N GLU A 353 -15.92 -45.40 7.98
CA GLU A 353 -16.01 -46.71 8.63
C GLU A 353 -15.52 -46.64 10.09
N GLN A 354 -14.42 -45.95 10.36
CA GLN A 354 -13.87 -45.76 11.71
C GLN A 354 -14.83 -44.96 12.61
N ILE A 355 -15.48 -43.90 12.10
CA ILE A 355 -16.50 -43.12 12.83
C ILE A 355 -17.70 -44.03 13.14
N ALA A 356 -18.18 -44.81 12.16
CA ALA A 356 -19.28 -45.74 12.36
C ALA A 356 -18.94 -46.81 13.41
N ALA A 357 -17.71 -47.34 13.39
CA ALA A 357 -17.23 -48.31 14.39
C ALA A 357 -17.17 -47.77 15.83
N ARG A 358 -17.02 -46.46 16.00
CA ARG A 358 -17.11 -45.76 17.32
C ARG A 358 -18.56 -45.55 17.79
N GLY A 359 -19.56 -45.93 16.97
CA GLY A 359 -20.99 -45.74 17.28
C GLY A 359 -21.51 -44.34 16.91
N GLU A 360 -20.72 -43.55 16.21
CA GLU A 360 -21.09 -42.22 15.74
C GLU A 360 -21.60 -42.27 14.29
N LYS A 361 -22.51 -41.36 13.93
CA LYS A 361 -22.97 -41.25 12.55
C LYS A 361 -21.92 -40.50 11.70
N PRO A 362 -21.36 -41.14 10.64
CA PRO A 362 -20.41 -40.48 9.76
C PRO A 362 -21.11 -39.38 8.99
N THR A 363 -20.84 -38.10 9.38
CA THR A 363 -21.33 -36.93 8.67
C THR A 363 -20.17 -36.35 7.82
N PRO A 364 -20.47 -35.68 6.69
CA PRO A 364 -19.44 -35.01 5.90
C PRO A 364 -18.54 -34.09 6.74
N VAL A 365 -19.11 -33.38 7.72
CA VAL A 365 -18.35 -32.46 8.61
C VAL A 365 -17.34 -33.22 9.49
N LEU A 366 -17.74 -34.39 10.06
CA LEU A 366 -16.83 -35.20 10.88
C LEU A 366 -15.73 -35.82 10.03
N ILE A 367 -16.08 -36.32 8.82
CA ILE A 367 -15.10 -36.87 7.88
C ILE A 367 -14.08 -35.84 7.46
N GLU A 368 -14.53 -34.65 7.07
CA GLU A 368 -13.60 -33.55 6.68
C GLU A 368 -12.74 -33.07 7.85
N LYS A 369 -13.26 -33.06 9.08
CA LYS A 369 -12.49 -32.73 10.29
C LYS A 369 -11.35 -33.73 10.52
N GLU A 370 -11.62 -35.03 10.40
CA GLU A 370 -10.57 -36.04 10.54
C GLU A 370 -9.59 -35.99 9.36
N LEU A 371 -10.08 -35.79 8.14
CA LEU A 371 -9.22 -35.62 6.96
C LEU A 371 -8.25 -34.45 7.12
N ALA A 372 -8.72 -33.31 7.63
CA ALA A 372 -7.88 -32.15 7.90
C ALA A 372 -6.75 -32.45 8.90
N ARG A 373 -6.93 -33.40 9.83
CA ARG A 373 -5.87 -33.87 10.71
C ARG A 373 -4.75 -34.55 9.92
N PHE A 374 -5.12 -35.44 8.97
CA PHE A 374 -4.14 -36.10 8.11
C PHE A 374 -3.47 -35.15 7.12
N GLU A 375 -4.20 -34.16 6.60
CA GLU A 375 -3.61 -33.07 5.81
C GLU A 375 -2.48 -32.35 6.57
N ARG A 376 -2.70 -32.07 7.86
CA ARG A 376 -1.67 -31.43 8.70
C ARG A 376 -0.48 -32.36 8.95
N LEU A 377 -0.70 -33.64 9.25
CA LEU A 377 0.38 -34.61 9.43
C LEU A 377 1.21 -34.78 8.14
N ALA A 378 0.54 -34.85 6.99
CA ALA A 378 1.21 -34.93 5.70
C ALA A 378 2.05 -33.67 5.39
N SER A 379 1.52 -32.48 5.72
CA SER A 379 2.25 -31.22 5.56
C SER A 379 3.47 -31.17 6.47
N ALA A 380 3.34 -31.59 7.74
CA ALA A 380 4.46 -31.68 8.68
C ALA A 380 5.53 -32.67 8.20
N LEU A 381 5.13 -33.84 7.73
CA LEU A 381 6.07 -34.83 7.16
C LEU A 381 6.79 -34.27 5.96
N SER A 382 6.08 -33.59 5.05
CA SER A 382 6.67 -32.96 3.87
C SER A 382 7.72 -31.91 4.23
N ALA A 383 7.47 -31.09 5.26
CA ALA A 383 8.45 -30.11 5.76
C ALA A 383 9.70 -30.79 6.34
N ILE A 384 9.52 -31.84 7.15
CA ILE A 384 10.62 -32.62 7.74
C ILE A 384 11.49 -33.26 6.64
N ASP A 385 10.84 -33.92 5.69
CA ASP A 385 11.52 -34.58 4.56
C ASP A 385 12.27 -33.58 3.68
N ALA A 386 11.68 -32.40 3.44
CA ALA A 386 12.32 -31.35 2.65
C ALA A 386 13.60 -30.81 3.33
N VAL A 387 13.56 -30.52 4.62
CA VAL A 387 14.75 -30.09 5.38
C VAL A 387 15.83 -31.17 5.34
N THR A 388 15.47 -32.41 5.62
CA THR A 388 16.41 -33.54 5.62
C THR A 388 17.03 -33.76 4.23
N SER A 389 16.23 -33.70 3.19
CA SER A 389 16.66 -33.86 1.78
C SER A 389 17.58 -32.74 1.32
N ALA A 390 17.41 -31.53 1.85
CA ALA A 390 18.30 -30.39 1.61
C ALA A 390 19.63 -30.46 2.40
N GLY A 391 19.84 -31.50 3.22
CA GLY A 391 21.01 -31.67 4.07
C GLY A 391 20.97 -30.84 5.38
N GLY A 392 19.82 -30.22 5.69
CA GLY A 392 19.60 -29.46 6.92
C GLY A 392 19.27 -30.34 8.13
N THR A 393 19.24 -29.73 9.30
CA THR A 393 18.83 -30.38 10.55
C THR A 393 17.42 -29.95 10.92
N VAL A 394 16.56 -30.90 11.32
CA VAL A 394 15.17 -30.59 11.70
C VAL A 394 14.84 -31.10 13.08
N HIS A 395 14.19 -30.26 13.89
CA HIS A 395 13.61 -30.56 15.19
C HIS A 395 12.13 -30.21 15.15
N TYR A 396 11.26 -31.21 15.30
CA TYR A 396 9.81 -31.00 15.31
C TYR A 396 9.28 -31.03 16.74
N HIS A 397 8.52 -29.99 17.14
CA HIS A 397 7.98 -29.80 18.47
C HIS A 397 6.45 -29.69 18.42
N SER A 398 5.75 -30.60 19.11
CA SER A 398 4.29 -30.51 19.29
C SER A 398 3.99 -29.61 20.48
N VAL A 399 3.60 -28.34 20.23
CA VAL A 399 3.43 -27.31 21.24
C VAL A 399 2.20 -26.44 20.96
N ASP A 400 1.39 -26.18 22.02
CA ASP A 400 0.40 -25.10 21.96
C ASP A 400 1.13 -23.75 22.19
N LEU A 401 1.09 -22.85 21.23
CA LEU A 401 1.76 -21.56 21.32
C LEU A 401 1.22 -20.67 22.46
N ARG A 402 0.02 -20.97 22.98
CA ARG A 402 -0.56 -20.25 24.14
C ARG A 402 -0.01 -20.74 25.49
N ASP A 403 0.70 -21.86 25.50
CA ASP A 403 1.40 -22.39 26.66
C ASP A 403 2.82 -21.82 26.74
N GLY A 404 2.98 -20.77 27.56
CA GLY A 404 4.25 -20.05 27.70
C GLY A 404 5.38 -20.92 28.24
N GLU A 405 5.11 -21.93 29.12
CA GLU A 405 6.14 -22.83 29.68
C GLU A 405 6.63 -23.79 28.58
N ALA A 406 5.74 -24.36 27.80
CA ALA A 406 6.09 -25.24 26.70
C ALA A 406 6.89 -24.52 25.61
N VAL A 407 6.50 -23.28 25.25
CA VAL A 407 7.24 -22.45 24.30
C VAL A 407 8.63 -22.10 24.85
N THR A 408 8.73 -21.75 26.14
CA THR A 408 10.01 -21.42 26.79
C THR A 408 10.96 -22.59 26.74
N ALA A 409 10.46 -23.81 27.03
CA ALA A 409 11.30 -25.02 27.00
C ALA A 409 11.94 -25.28 25.62
N VAL A 410 11.22 -24.98 24.52
CA VAL A 410 11.77 -25.10 23.16
C VAL A 410 12.79 -24.01 22.89
N VAL A 411 12.48 -22.75 23.23
CA VAL A 411 13.39 -21.62 22.96
C VAL A 411 14.67 -21.74 23.79
N ASP A 412 14.61 -22.31 25.00
CA ASP A 412 15.80 -22.60 25.84
C ASP A 412 16.70 -23.64 25.17
N GLN A 413 16.13 -24.69 24.55
CA GLN A 413 16.94 -25.66 23.78
C GLN A 413 17.67 -24.98 22.64
N ILE A 414 17.00 -24.04 21.91
CA ILE A 414 17.63 -23.29 20.84
C ILE A 414 18.74 -22.38 21.38
N ARG A 415 18.49 -21.73 22.53
CA ARG A 415 19.48 -20.87 23.20
C ARG A 415 20.73 -21.65 23.60
N GLU A 416 20.54 -22.86 24.19
CA GLU A 416 21.65 -23.71 24.60
C GLU A 416 22.47 -24.24 23.41
N ALA A 417 21.79 -24.58 22.29
CA ALA A 417 22.42 -25.16 21.12
C ALA A 417 23.12 -24.11 20.24
N HIS A 418 22.49 -22.93 20.04
CA HIS A 418 22.88 -21.98 19.01
C HIS A 418 23.15 -20.56 19.53
N GLY A 419 22.55 -20.16 20.66
CA GLY A 419 22.67 -18.82 21.22
C GLY A 419 21.99 -17.70 20.40
N ARG A 420 21.34 -18.03 19.28
CA ARG A 420 20.67 -17.09 18.38
C ARG A 420 19.54 -17.75 17.58
N ILE A 421 18.69 -16.93 17.00
CA ILE A 421 17.73 -17.29 15.95
C ILE A 421 17.99 -16.37 14.77
N ASP A 422 18.28 -16.89 13.59
CA ASP A 422 18.50 -16.06 12.41
C ASP A 422 17.13 -15.63 11.81
N VAL A 423 16.15 -16.54 11.74
CA VAL A 423 14.80 -16.23 11.25
C VAL A 423 13.74 -16.86 12.16
N LEU A 424 12.91 -16.02 12.78
CA LEU A 424 11.69 -16.42 13.49
C LEU A 424 10.49 -16.18 12.59
N LEU A 425 9.84 -17.26 12.13
CA LEU A 425 8.63 -17.19 11.31
C LEU A 425 7.41 -17.56 12.17
N HIS A 426 6.57 -16.56 12.49
CA HIS A 426 5.32 -16.76 13.23
C HIS A 426 4.14 -16.85 12.29
N ALA A 427 3.79 -18.08 11.92
CA ALA A 427 2.67 -18.41 11.03
C ALA A 427 1.55 -19.23 11.70
N GLY A 428 1.68 -19.45 13.02
CA GLY A 428 0.62 -20.10 13.80
C GLY A 428 -0.65 -19.25 13.79
N GLY A 429 -1.79 -19.85 13.46
CA GLY A 429 -3.06 -19.15 13.44
C GLY A 429 -4.20 -20.05 12.97
N LEU A 430 -5.40 -19.63 13.26
CA LEU A 430 -6.64 -20.23 12.78
C LEU A 430 -7.64 -19.14 12.43
N GLU A 431 -8.66 -19.48 11.68
CA GLU A 431 -9.68 -18.56 11.23
C GLU A 431 -11.07 -19.19 11.42
N ILE A 432 -12.02 -18.44 12.00
CA ILE A 432 -13.41 -18.81 12.17
C ILE A 432 -14.26 -17.63 11.72
N SER A 433 -14.64 -17.59 10.45
CA SER A 433 -15.50 -16.51 9.91
C SER A 433 -16.92 -16.63 10.43
N LYS A 434 -17.33 -15.64 11.23
CA LYS A 434 -18.70 -15.43 11.69
C LYS A 434 -18.96 -13.95 11.88
N GLY A 435 -20.10 -13.46 11.41
CA GLY A 435 -20.53 -12.09 11.70
C GLY A 435 -20.59 -11.82 13.21
N LEU A 436 -20.31 -10.58 13.59
CA LEU A 436 -20.14 -10.14 14.98
C LEU A 436 -21.32 -10.51 15.89
N ALA A 437 -22.57 -10.46 15.36
CA ALA A 437 -23.77 -10.89 16.10
C ALA A 437 -23.78 -12.39 16.49
N LYS A 438 -22.97 -13.23 15.86
CA LYS A 438 -22.93 -14.69 16.06
C LYS A 438 -21.59 -15.20 16.55
N LYS A 439 -20.60 -14.33 16.66
CA LYS A 439 -19.25 -14.70 17.08
C LYS A 439 -19.15 -14.65 18.59
N GLU A 440 -19.12 -15.83 19.20
CA GLU A 440 -18.99 -15.97 20.64
C GLU A 440 -17.64 -15.46 21.15
N ARG A 441 -17.62 -14.92 22.38
CA ARG A 441 -16.41 -14.41 23.02
C ARG A 441 -15.28 -15.45 23.07
N ALA A 442 -15.59 -16.72 23.38
CA ALA A 442 -14.60 -17.78 23.40
C ALA A 442 -13.97 -18.08 22.02
N GLU A 443 -14.74 -17.91 20.93
CA GLU A 443 -14.21 -18.06 19.57
C GLU A 443 -13.29 -16.89 19.24
N PHE A 444 -13.66 -15.67 19.62
CA PHE A 444 -12.81 -14.49 19.48
C PHE A 444 -11.48 -14.68 20.22
N GLU A 445 -11.53 -15.04 21.51
CA GLU A 445 -10.35 -15.27 22.36
C GLU A 445 -9.45 -16.39 21.81
N LEU A 446 -10.03 -17.43 21.20
CA LEU A 446 -9.27 -18.52 20.60
C LEU A 446 -8.52 -18.04 19.34
N VAL A 447 -9.22 -17.43 18.37
CA VAL A 447 -8.63 -16.98 17.10
C VAL A 447 -7.57 -15.91 17.36
N PHE A 448 -7.89 -14.96 18.21
CA PHE A 448 -7.01 -13.86 18.59
C PHE A 448 -5.79 -14.36 19.37
N GLY A 449 -6.02 -15.19 20.40
CA GLY A 449 -4.96 -15.63 21.33
C GLY A 449 -3.91 -16.52 20.69
N VAL A 450 -4.26 -17.39 19.73
CA VAL A 450 -3.24 -18.22 19.05
C VAL A 450 -2.18 -17.36 18.36
N LYS A 451 -2.56 -16.23 17.77
CA LYS A 451 -1.61 -15.28 17.17
C LYS A 451 -0.96 -14.37 18.21
N ALA A 452 -1.75 -13.71 19.03
CA ALA A 452 -1.28 -12.70 19.96
C ALA A 452 -0.45 -13.30 21.13
N ASP A 453 -1.00 -14.28 21.87
CA ASP A 453 -0.29 -14.95 22.97
C ASP A 453 0.89 -15.77 22.41
N GLY A 454 0.72 -16.40 21.24
CA GLY A 454 1.79 -17.15 20.58
C GLY A 454 2.99 -16.28 20.27
N TRP A 455 2.78 -15.10 19.70
CA TRP A 455 3.84 -14.12 19.47
C TRP A 455 4.49 -13.68 20.79
N PHE A 456 3.66 -13.29 21.76
CA PHE A 456 4.14 -12.85 23.07
C PHE A 456 5.03 -13.90 23.76
N ASN A 457 4.58 -15.15 23.81
CA ASN A 457 5.32 -16.25 24.44
C ASN A 457 6.67 -16.51 23.75
N LEU A 458 6.72 -16.47 22.41
CA LEU A 458 7.97 -16.61 21.66
C LEU A 458 8.95 -15.48 21.97
N MET A 459 8.50 -14.23 21.94
CA MET A 459 9.36 -13.07 22.20
C MET A 459 9.77 -12.99 23.67
N LYS A 460 8.89 -13.35 24.61
CA LYS A 460 9.18 -13.42 26.03
C LYS A 460 10.23 -14.50 26.34
N ALA A 461 10.07 -15.67 25.74
CA ALA A 461 11.03 -16.77 25.86
C ALA A 461 12.39 -16.42 25.23
N ALA A 462 12.40 -15.73 24.09
CA ALA A 462 13.62 -15.29 23.45
C ALA A 462 14.38 -14.25 24.29
N GLY A 463 13.70 -13.37 25.03
CA GLY A 463 14.33 -12.35 25.86
C GLY A 463 15.33 -11.50 25.04
N ASP A 464 16.57 -11.44 25.52
CA ASP A 464 17.66 -10.70 24.87
C ASP A 464 18.43 -11.50 23.81
N MET A 465 18.02 -12.74 23.53
CA MET A 465 18.68 -13.56 22.52
C MET A 465 18.65 -12.86 21.16
N PRO A 466 19.78 -12.80 20.44
CA PRO A 466 19.82 -12.21 19.10
C PRO A 466 18.84 -12.90 18.15
N ILE A 467 18.03 -12.09 17.46
CA ILE A 467 17.13 -12.52 16.39
C ILE A 467 17.45 -11.68 15.17
N GLY A 468 17.87 -12.32 14.07
CA GLY A 468 18.21 -11.62 12.82
C GLY A 468 16.98 -11.02 12.15
N ALA A 469 15.95 -11.85 11.96
CA ALA A 469 14.67 -11.39 11.41
C ALA A 469 13.49 -12.07 12.11
N THR A 470 12.39 -11.32 12.27
CA THR A 470 11.07 -11.87 12.57
C THR A 470 10.15 -11.66 11.37
N VAL A 471 9.43 -12.70 10.97
CA VAL A 471 8.42 -12.63 9.91
C VAL A 471 7.08 -13.08 10.48
N ALA A 472 6.16 -12.15 10.66
CA ALA A 472 4.81 -12.42 11.15
C ALA A 472 3.85 -12.64 9.97
N PHE A 473 3.11 -13.75 9.99
CA PHE A 473 2.01 -13.95 9.05
C PHE A 473 0.82 -13.12 9.49
N SER A 474 0.59 -12.04 8.77
CA SER A 474 -0.59 -11.23 8.83
C SER A 474 -1.53 -11.57 7.67
N SER A 475 -2.45 -10.68 7.35
CA SER A 475 -3.46 -10.86 6.30
C SER A 475 -3.95 -9.52 5.79
N VAL A 476 -4.33 -9.46 4.53
CA VAL A 476 -5.11 -8.34 3.98
C VAL A 476 -6.38 -8.04 4.81
N ALA A 477 -6.90 -9.01 5.56
CA ALA A 477 -7.97 -8.78 6.54
C ALA A 477 -7.53 -7.88 7.71
N GLY A 478 -6.27 -7.93 8.13
CA GLY A 478 -5.67 -6.99 9.08
C GLY A 478 -5.56 -5.59 8.49
N ARG A 479 -5.05 -5.48 7.26
CA ARG A 479 -4.85 -4.18 6.61
C ARG A 479 -6.18 -3.49 6.24
N PHE A 480 -7.13 -4.20 5.64
CA PHE A 480 -8.34 -3.61 5.06
C PHE A 480 -9.62 -3.88 5.87
N GLY A 481 -9.55 -4.74 6.89
CA GLY A 481 -10.75 -5.31 7.52
C GLY A 481 -11.44 -6.33 6.61
N ASN A 482 -12.20 -7.25 7.22
CA ASN A 482 -13.02 -8.19 6.48
C ASN A 482 -14.29 -8.53 7.28
N PRO A 483 -15.49 -8.57 6.64
CA PRO A 483 -16.72 -8.93 7.34
C PRO A 483 -16.63 -10.31 7.97
N GLY A 484 -17.07 -10.45 9.21
CA GLY A 484 -17.07 -11.72 9.95
C GLY A 484 -15.72 -12.15 10.53
N GLN A 485 -14.70 -11.30 10.45
CA GLN A 485 -13.34 -11.59 10.91
C GLN A 485 -12.79 -10.56 11.89
N THR A 486 -13.62 -10.04 12.79
CA THR A 486 -13.20 -9.02 13.78
C THR A 486 -12.06 -9.47 14.67
N ASP A 487 -12.02 -10.75 15.07
CA ASP A 487 -10.95 -11.41 15.82
C ASP A 487 -9.67 -11.53 14.99
N TYR A 488 -9.82 -12.06 13.77
CA TYR A 488 -8.70 -12.31 12.86
C TYR A 488 -8.06 -11.00 12.39
N ALA A 489 -8.88 -10.00 12.02
CA ALA A 489 -8.39 -8.67 11.65
C ALA A 489 -7.68 -7.98 12.82
N ALA A 490 -8.22 -8.05 14.03
CA ALA A 490 -7.60 -7.50 15.24
C ALA A 490 -6.23 -8.15 15.52
N ALA A 491 -6.13 -9.48 15.45
CA ALA A 491 -4.89 -10.20 15.70
C ALA A 491 -3.81 -9.89 14.64
N ASN A 492 -4.20 -9.85 13.37
CA ASN A 492 -3.27 -9.57 12.28
C ASN A 492 -2.75 -8.12 12.32
N ASN A 493 -3.64 -7.13 12.53
CA ASN A 493 -3.21 -5.74 12.65
C ASN A 493 -2.37 -5.49 13.91
N LEU A 494 -2.62 -6.24 15.00
CA LEU A 494 -1.74 -6.23 16.18
C LEU A 494 -0.32 -6.67 15.83
N LEU A 495 -0.16 -7.77 15.09
CA LEU A 495 1.16 -8.26 14.67
C LEU A 495 1.89 -7.23 13.78
N CYS A 496 1.18 -6.55 12.87
CA CYS A 496 1.74 -5.46 12.07
C CYS A 496 2.24 -4.31 12.95
N SER A 497 1.43 -3.88 13.92
CA SER A 497 1.80 -2.80 14.84
C SER A 497 2.98 -3.19 15.75
N ILE A 498 3.05 -4.44 16.21
CA ILE A 498 4.19 -4.95 16.99
C ILE A 498 5.45 -4.98 16.11
N ALA A 499 5.38 -5.51 14.90
CA ALA A 499 6.51 -5.51 13.96
C ALA A 499 7.02 -4.10 13.69
N SER A 500 6.11 -3.14 13.54
CA SER A 500 6.44 -1.73 13.44
C SER A 500 7.13 -1.19 14.70
N GLY A 501 6.58 -1.47 15.89
CA GLY A 501 7.15 -1.04 17.17
C GLY A 501 8.54 -1.62 17.47
N MET A 502 8.89 -2.76 16.87
CA MET A 502 10.22 -3.37 17.00
C MET A 502 11.34 -2.53 16.37
N ARG A 503 11.02 -1.58 15.48
CA ARG A 503 12.01 -0.59 15.01
C ARG A 503 12.65 0.18 16.17
N ARG A 504 11.89 0.42 17.23
CA ARG A 504 12.31 1.16 18.43
C ARG A 504 12.91 0.22 19.49
N THR A 505 12.30 -0.95 19.72
CA THR A 505 12.63 -1.82 20.85
C THR A 505 13.69 -2.86 20.52
N ARG A 506 13.82 -3.24 19.24
CA ARG A 506 14.81 -4.21 18.72
C ARG A 506 15.38 -3.76 17.37
N PRO A 507 16.14 -2.64 17.31
CA PRO A 507 16.58 -2.04 16.05
C PRO A 507 17.47 -2.96 15.21
N ASP A 508 18.16 -3.91 15.84
CA ASP A 508 19.02 -4.90 15.17
C ASP A 508 18.23 -6.07 14.57
N THR A 509 16.94 -6.24 14.94
CA THR A 509 16.06 -7.28 14.40
C THR A 509 15.26 -6.72 13.22
N ARG A 510 15.25 -7.40 12.09
CA ARG A 510 14.34 -7.08 11.00
C ARG A 510 12.96 -7.61 11.32
N ALA A 511 12.05 -6.75 11.71
CA ALA A 511 10.68 -7.13 11.95
C ALA A 511 9.84 -6.87 10.69
N ILE A 512 9.30 -7.94 10.11
CA ILE A 512 8.47 -7.92 8.90
C ILE A 512 7.11 -8.53 9.24
N ALA A 513 6.03 -7.89 8.81
CA ALA A 513 4.69 -8.46 8.82
C ALA A 513 4.17 -8.57 7.39
N LEU A 514 3.69 -9.74 6.99
CA LEU A 514 3.23 -10.00 5.62
C LEU A 514 1.71 -10.14 5.60
N ASP A 515 1.05 -9.19 4.96
CA ASP A 515 -0.40 -9.19 4.73
C ASP A 515 -0.75 -10.02 3.51
N TRP A 516 -0.88 -11.32 3.73
CA TRP A 516 -1.22 -12.26 2.66
C TRP A 516 -2.65 -12.07 2.16
N THR A 517 -2.81 -12.02 0.84
CA THR A 517 -4.11 -12.31 0.20
C THR A 517 -4.38 -13.82 0.19
N ALA A 518 -5.57 -14.20 -0.27
CA ALA A 518 -5.96 -15.61 -0.45
C ALA A 518 -5.02 -16.32 -1.44
N TRP A 519 -4.47 -17.48 -1.07
CA TRP A 519 -3.57 -18.27 -1.89
C TRP A 519 -4.34 -19.18 -2.85
N ALA A 520 -3.89 -19.27 -4.10
CA ALA A 520 -4.41 -20.22 -5.07
C ALA A 520 -3.85 -21.63 -4.82
N GLY A 521 -4.67 -22.64 -4.98
CA GLY A 521 -4.24 -24.05 -5.00
C GLY A 521 -3.75 -24.67 -3.69
N ILE A 522 -3.43 -23.86 -2.66
CA ILE A 522 -2.98 -24.35 -1.34
C ILE A 522 -3.54 -23.48 -0.21
N GLY A 523 -3.62 -24.02 1.00
CA GLY A 523 -4.09 -23.28 2.18
C GLY A 523 -5.60 -23.24 2.36
N MET A 524 -6.05 -22.46 3.36
CA MET A 524 -7.46 -22.40 3.77
C MET A 524 -8.38 -21.83 2.69
N ALA A 525 -7.87 -20.92 1.85
CA ALA A 525 -8.64 -20.23 0.82
C ALA A 525 -9.04 -21.11 -0.38
N THR A 526 -8.54 -22.33 -0.47
CA THR A 526 -8.95 -23.29 -1.51
C THR A 526 -10.30 -23.96 -1.23
N ARG A 527 -10.83 -23.79 -0.01
CA ARG A 527 -12.01 -24.49 0.47
C ARG A 527 -13.31 -23.76 0.11
N GLY A 528 -14.34 -24.54 -0.23
CA GLY A 528 -15.70 -24.03 -0.43
C GLY A 528 -15.86 -23.02 -1.57
N SER A 529 -16.52 -21.89 -1.29
CA SER A 529 -16.82 -20.82 -2.25
C SER A 529 -15.79 -19.70 -2.29
N ILE A 530 -14.72 -19.75 -1.49
CA ILE A 530 -13.75 -18.64 -1.37
C ILE A 530 -13.16 -18.23 -2.72
N PRO A 531 -12.71 -19.14 -3.61
CA PRO A 531 -12.18 -18.73 -4.92
C PRO A 531 -13.18 -17.95 -5.77
N LYS A 532 -14.47 -18.32 -5.75
CA LYS A 532 -15.52 -17.61 -6.47
C LYS A 532 -15.81 -16.23 -5.87
N ILE A 533 -15.72 -16.12 -4.55
CA ILE A 533 -15.88 -14.84 -3.85
C ILE A 533 -14.74 -13.90 -4.23
N MET A 534 -13.49 -14.37 -4.23
CA MET A 534 -12.32 -13.59 -4.65
C MET A 534 -12.45 -13.09 -6.09
N GLU A 535 -12.89 -13.98 -7.00
CA GLU A 535 -13.15 -13.61 -8.39
C GLU A 535 -14.24 -12.53 -8.50
N ALA A 536 -15.35 -12.68 -7.78
CA ALA A 536 -16.46 -11.71 -7.78
C ALA A 536 -16.06 -10.34 -7.20
N LEU A 537 -15.11 -10.32 -6.27
CA LEU A 537 -14.52 -9.11 -5.69
C LEU A 537 -13.41 -8.51 -6.57
N GLY A 538 -13.02 -9.17 -7.66
CA GLY A 538 -11.90 -8.75 -8.50
C GLY A 538 -10.53 -8.89 -7.82
N VAL A 539 -10.44 -9.68 -6.73
CA VAL A 539 -9.21 -9.93 -5.99
C VAL A 539 -8.44 -11.06 -6.65
N GLN A 540 -7.18 -10.81 -6.98
CA GLN A 540 -6.31 -11.84 -7.52
C GLN A 540 -5.79 -12.74 -6.40
N MET A 541 -6.05 -14.04 -6.50
CA MET A 541 -5.46 -15.02 -5.59
C MET A 541 -3.95 -15.13 -5.84
N LEU A 542 -3.18 -15.27 -4.76
CA LEU A 542 -1.72 -15.33 -4.82
C LEU A 542 -1.25 -16.63 -5.46
N PRO A 543 -0.46 -16.60 -6.54
CA PRO A 543 0.17 -17.78 -7.09
C PRO A 543 1.08 -18.45 -6.04
N PRO A 544 0.99 -19.78 -5.82
CA PRO A 544 1.82 -20.46 -4.83
C PRO A 544 3.31 -20.26 -5.04
N GLU A 545 3.77 -20.25 -6.28
CA GLU A 545 5.17 -20.09 -6.67
C GLU A 545 5.73 -18.75 -6.18
N ALA A 546 4.95 -17.66 -6.29
CA ALA A 546 5.30 -16.35 -5.78
C ALA A 546 5.29 -16.32 -4.26
N GLY A 547 4.18 -16.77 -3.64
CA GLY A 547 4.03 -16.73 -2.17
C GLY A 547 5.08 -17.55 -1.43
N ILE A 548 5.43 -18.74 -1.92
CA ILE A 548 6.45 -19.62 -1.32
C ILE A 548 7.82 -18.93 -1.29
N ALA A 549 8.23 -18.28 -2.38
CA ALA A 549 9.54 -17.62 -2.48
C ALA A 549 9.56 -16.22 -1.82
N TRP A 550 8.40 -15.63 -1.53
CA TRP A 550 8.31 -14.24 -1.07
C TRP A 550 9.15 -13.95 0.17
N ILE A 551 9.08 -14.82 1.18
CA ILE A 551 9.83 -14.62 2.43
C ILE A 551 11.34 -14.62 2.17
N ARG A 552 11.83 -15.57 1.40
CA ARG A 552 13.24 -15.60 1.02
C ARG A 552 13.63 -14.35 0.25
N ARG A 553 12.77 -13.87 -0.68
CA ARG A 553 13.00 -12.63 -1.44
C ARG A 553 13.08 -11.41 -0.51
N GLU A 554 12.18 -11.28 0.50
CA GLU A 554 12.24 -10.20 1.50
C GLU A 554 13.53 -10.24 2.30
N LEU A 555 13.98 -11.42 2.73
CA LEU A 555 15.16 -11.57 3.56
C LEU A 555 16.47 -11.31 2.80
N THR A 556 16.53 -11.70 1.52
CA THR A 556 17.77 -11.68 0.73
C THR A 556 17.91 -10.48 -0.23
N SER A 557 16.90 -9.60 -0.32
CA SER A 557 16.94 -8.44 -1.24
C SER A 557 17.52 -7.17 -0.61
N GLY A 558 17.38 -6.98 0.69
CA GLY A 558 17.79 -5.75 1.38
C GLY A 558 17.38 -5.74 2.85
N PRO A 559 17.54 -4.63 3.55
CA PRO A 559 17.22 -4.48 4.97
C PRO A 559 15.73 -4.23 5.21
N ASN A 560 14.85 -4.95 4.51
CA ASN A 560 13.41 -4.76 4.54
C ASN A 560 12.83 -4.91 5.94
N ARG A 561 11.93 -4.02 6.33
CA ARG A 561 11.25 -3.97 7.63
C ARG A 561 9.82 -3.49 7.47
N GLY A 562 8.97 -3.79 8.46
CA GLY A 562 7.62 -3.28 8.56
C GLY A 562 6.58 -4.16 7.89
N GLU A 563 5.43 -3.58 7.63
CA GLU A 563 4.27 -4.23 7.01
C GLU A 563 4.41 -4.25 5.49
N VAL A 564 4.11 -5.39 4.87
CA VAL A 564 4.13 -5.58 3.42
C VAL A 564 2.84 -6.27 2.99
N VAL A 565 2.12 -5.67 2.07
CA VAL A 565 0.91 -6.27 1.47
C VAL A 565 1.30 -7.14 0.28
N VAL A 566 1.09 -8.44 0.43
CA VAL A 566 1.43 -9.47 -0.57
C VAL A 566 0.18 -9.86 -1.33
N ALA A 567 -0.10 -9.11 -2.37
CA ALA A 567 -1.28 -9.29 -3.21
C ALA A 567 -1.03 -8.75 -4.61
N GLY A 568 -1.60 -9.40 -5.61
CA GLY A 568 -1.73 -8.83 -6.94
C GLY A 568 -2.81 -7.75 -6.97
N ARG A 569 -3.83 -7.94 -7.80
CA ARG A 569 -4.98 -7.02 -7.83
C ARG A 569 -5.85 -7.19 -6.57
N LEU A 570 -6.11 -6.07 -5.88
CA LEU A 570 -6.90 -6.01 -4.65
C LEU A 570 -8.42 -5.84 -4.89
N GLY A 571 -8.82 -5.37 -6.09
CA GLY A 571 -10.21 -5.19 -6.47
C GLY A 571 -11.00 -4.36 -5.45
N LYS A 572 -12.23 -4.77 -5.19
CA LYS A 572 -13.13 -4.09 -4.24
C LYS A 572 -12.57 -3.96 -2.81
N MET A 573 -11.60 -4.78 -2.44
CA MET A 573 -11.00 -4.69 -1.10
C MET A 573 -10.31 -3.34 -0.87
N ALA A 574 -9.59 -2.83 -1.88
CA ALA A 574 -8.98 -1.51 -1.81
C ALA A 574 -9.98 -0.39 -2.17
N GLU A 575 -10.85 -0.61 -3.18
CA GLU A 575 -11.83 0.37 -3.64
C GLU A 575 -12.84 0.76 -2.54
N GLU A 576 -13.37 -0.21 -1.80
CA GLU A 576 -14.36 0.01 -0.75
C GLU A 576 -13.77 0.62 0.54
N LEU A 577 -12.45 0.58 0.73
CA LEU A 577 -11.80 1.24 1.86
C LEU A 577 -11.99 2.76 1.80
N ASP A 578 -12.10 3.31 0.60
CA ASP A 578 -12.13 4.74 0.31
C ASP A 578 -13.38 5.13 -0.53
N ALA A 579 -14.43 4.34 -0.45
CA ALA A 579 -15.62 4.48 -1.28
C ALA A 579 -16.49 5.70 -0.95
N ALA A 580 -16.48 6.16 0.32
CA ALA A 580 -17.28 7.31 0.73
C ALA A 580 -16.58 8.62 0.36
N PRO A 581 -17.31 9.61 -0.22
CA PRO A 581 -16.74 10.93 -0.43
C PRO A 581 -16.46 11.59 0.93
N GLY A 582 -15.18 11.81 1.23
CA GLY A 582 -14.75 12.46 2.47
C GLY A 582 -14.52 13.95 2.30
N VAL A 583 -14.32 14.42 1.07
CA VAL A 583 -13.95 15.80 0.71
C VAL A 583 -15.14 16.53 0.12
N ASP A 584 -15.25 17.82 0.45
CA ASP A 584 -16.12 18.76 -0.23
C ASP A 584 -15.34 19.48 -1.35
N PRO A 585 -15.58 19.16 -2.63
CA PRO A 585 -14.88 19.81 -3.73
C PRO A 585 -15.08 21.33 -3.79
N GLU A 586 -16.22 21.83 -3.33
CA GLU A 586 -16.53 23.27 -3.34
C GLU A 586 -15.64 24.05 -2.37
N ALA A 587 -15.20 23.42 -1.29
CA ALA A 587 -14.28 24.04 -0.33
C ALA A 587 -12.90 24.38 -0.93
N PHE A 588 -12.56 23.81 -2.08
CA PHE A 588 -11.29 24.08 -2.78
C PHE A 588 -11.42 25.07 -3.93
N THR A 589 -12.61 25.60 -4.23
CA THR A 589 -12.84 26.45 -5.41
C THR A 589 -11.89 27.65 -5.45
N GLU A 590 -11.71 28.37 -4.34
CA GLU A 590 -10.81 29.52 -4.27
C GLU A 590 -9.33 29.09 -4.37
N ALA A 591 -8.94 28.01 -3.69
CA ALA A 591 -7.58 27.49 -3.75
C ALA A 591 -7.21 27.01 -5.17
N CYS A 592 -8.12 26.34 -5.87
CA CYS A 592 -7.91 25.92 -7.26
C CYS A 592 -7.73 27.16 -8.18
N ALA A 593 -8.56 28.19 -8.03
CA ALA A 593 -8.44 29.41 -8.84
C ALA A 593 -7.10 30.16 -8.64
N GLN A 594 -6.46 29.97 -7.49
CA GLN A 594 -5.18 30.61 -7.14
C GLN A 594 -3.98 29.71 -7.38
N ALA A 595 -4.17 28.39 -7.59
CA ALA A 595 -3.10 27.42 -7.70
C ALA A 595 -2.25 27.62 -8.96
N GLY A 596 -2.89 27.80 -10.10
CA GLY A 596 -2.27 27.97 -11.40
C GLY A 596 -3.13 27.43 -12.55
N PRO A 597 -2.61 27.46 -13.80
CA PRO A 597 -3.39 27.13 -15.01
C PRO A 597 -3.70 25.63 -15.18
N MET A 598 -3.05 24.74 -14.45
CA MET A 598 -3.20 23.29 -14.60
C MET A 598 -4.20 22.68 -13.64
N VAL A 599 -4.68 23.40 -12.64
CA VAL A 599 -5.66 22.93 -11.65
C VAL A 599 -7.04 23.50 -11.95
N GLY A 600 -7.97 22.64 -12.37
CA GLY A 600 -9.37 23.07 -12.61
C GLY A 600 -10.22 22.95 -11.34
N ARG A 601 -10.48 21.73 -10.87
CA ARG A 601 -11.29 21.48 -9.67
C ARG A 601 -10.84 20.22 -8.95
N VAL A 602 -10.97 20.20 -7.64
CA VAL A 602 -10.82 18.96 -6.86
C VAL A 602 -11.98 18.01 -7.18
N VAL A 603 -11.68 16.73 -7.33
CA VAL A 603 -12.66 15.66 -7.58
C VAL A 603 -12.86 14.81 -6.36
N ARG A 604 -11.76 14.41 -5.72
CA ARG A 604 -11.75 13.55 -4.53
C ARG A 604 -10.41 13.65 -3.80
N ALA A 605 -10.39 13.14 -2.57
CA ALA A 605 -9.16 12.79 -1.87
C ALA A 605 -9.23 11.33 -1.43
N SER A 606 -8.22 10.56 -1.76
CA SER A 606 -8.11 9.12 -1.56
C SER A 606 -6.84 8.82 -0.76
N VAL A 607 -6.85 7.77 0.05
CA VAL A 607 -5.63 7.31 0.73
C VAL A 607 -4.65 6.62 -0.23
N ASN A 608 -5.11 6.22 -1.42
CA ASN A 608 -4.29 5.51 -2.41
C ASN A 608 -3.77 6.44 -3.52
N ASP A 609 -4.56 7.44 -3.94
CA ASP A 609 -4.18 8.37 -5.01
C ASP A 609 -3.84 9.77 -4.47
N GLY A 610 -4.11 10.06 -3.19
CA GLY A 610 -4.01 11.39 -2.60
C GLY A 610 -5.13 12.33 -3.06
N LEU A 611 -4.81 13.63 -3.19
CA LEU A 611 -5.71 14.62 -3.77
C LEU A 611 -5.76 14.47 -5.27
N VAL A 612 -6.97 14.42 -5.83
CA VAL A 612 -7.19 14.28 -7.28
C VAL A 612 -7.91 15.51 -7.79
N VAL A 613 -7.31 16.17 -8.76
CA VAL A 613 -7.90 17.30 -9.50
C VAL A 613 -8.24 16.90 -10.92
N SER A 614 -9.24 17.57 -11.50
CA SER A 614 -9.64 17.41 -12.88
C SER A 614 -9.53 18.75 -13.58
N THR A 615 -8.89 18.77 -14.74
CA THR A 615 -8.70 19.97 -15.57
C THR A 615 -9.05 19.68 -17.01
N THR A 616 -9.86 20.55 -17.61
CA THR A 616 -10.14 20.49 -19.06
C THR A 616 -9.33 21.55 -19.78
N LEU A 617 -8.46 21.10 -20.68
CA LEU A 617 -7.60 21.97 -21.48
C LEU A 617 -8.10 22.02 -22.92
N ASP A 618 -8.21 23.24 -23.48
CA ASP A 618 -8.59 23.50 -24.87
C ASP A 618 -7.39 24.14 -25.61
N PRO A 619 -6.90 23.52 -26.70
CA PRO A 619 -5.85 24.10 -27.53
C PRO A 619 -6.19 25.47 -28.13
N LYS A 620 -7.46 25.81 -28.23
CA LYS A 620 -7.90 27.13 -28.77
C LYS A 620 -7.84 28.24 -27.73
N GLU A 621 -7.85 27.87 -26.45
CA GLU A 621 -7.82 28.81 -25.31
C GLU A 621 -6.45 28.93 -24.69
N GLN A 622 -5.68 27.82 -24.69
CA GLN A 622 -4.38 27.76 -24.01
C GLN A 622 -3.20 27.95 -24.95
N PRO A 623 -2.46 29.06 -24.82
CA PRO A 623 -1.27 29.35 -25.63
C PRO A 623 -0.23 28.23 -25.59
N PHE A 624 0.05 27.65 -24.42
CA PHE A 624 1.02 26.57 -24.29
C PHE A 624 0.65 25.31 -25.08
N LEU A 625 -0.63 25.05 -25.38
CA LEU A 625 -1.04 23.95 -26.25
C LEU A 625 -1.01 24.36 -27.73
N ASN A 626 -1.48 25.59 -28.03
CA ASN A 626 -1.47 26.08 -29.40
C ASN A 626 -0.06 26.15 -29.97
N ASP A 627 0.91 26.55 -29.16
CA ASP A 627 2.29 26.77 -29.55
C ASP A 627 3.22 25.56 -29.33
N HIS A 628 2.64 24.38 -28.97
CA HIS A 628 3.39 23.16 -28.79
C HIS A 628 2.81 22.01 -29.63
N ARG A 629 3.26 21.93 -30.92
CA ARG A 629 2.73 21.01 -31.93
C ARG A 629 3.85 20.17 -32.54
N GLY A 630 4.11 19.00 -31.94
CA GLY A 630 5.24 18.17 -32.30
C GLY A 630 5.34 17.74 -33.78
N ASP A 631 4.17 17.57 -34.44
CA ASP A 631 4.05 17.31 -35.89
C ASP A 631 3.64 18.54 -36.68
N ARG A 632 3.73 19.74 -36.10
CA ARG A 632 3.24 21.03 -36.58
C ARG A 632 1.74 21.12 -36.85
N VAL A 633 0.98 20.09 -36.49
CA VAL A 633 -0.47 19.99 -36.69
C VAL A 633 -1.22 19.72 -35.38
N THR A 634 -0.80 18.69 -34.67
CA THR A 634 -1.51 18.20 -33.47
C THR A 634 -0.94 18.83 -32.21
N ALA A 635 -1.76 19.51 -31.45
CA ALA A 635 -1.38 20.06 -30.14
C ALA A 635 -1.00 18.94 -29.16
N LEU A 636 0.03 19.18 -28.37
CA LEU A 636 0.63 18.24 -27.45
C LEU A 636 0.87 18.96 -26.10
N LEU A 637 0.50 18.34 -24.98
CA LEU A 637 0.81 18.89 -23.67
C LEU A 637 2.33 19.00 -23.50
N PRO A 638 2.88 20.20 -23.25
CA PRO A 638 4.31 20.34 -22.94
C PRO A 638 4.68 19.57 -21.66
N ALA A 639 5.81 18.91 -21.65
CA ALA A 639 6.33 18.19 -20.49
C ALA A 639 6.40 19.10 -19.25
N VAL A 640 6.85 20.33 -19.43
CA VAL A 640 6.99 21.34 -18.39
C VAL A 640 5.66 21.78 -17.77
N MET A 641 4.57 21.74 -18.53
CA MET A 641 3.22 22.01 -18.01
C MET A 641 2.66 20.80 -17.25
N GLY A 642 3.08 19.58 -17.59
CA GLY A 642 2.81 18.41 -16.77
C GLY A 642 3.48 18.51 -15.40
N ILE A 643 4.74 18.93 -15.34
CA ILE A 643 5.47 19.24 -14.11
C ILE A 643 4.76 20.34 -13.31
N GLU A 644 4.35 21.43 -13.95
CA GLU A 644 3.60 22.51 -13.34
C GLU A 644 2.34 21.99 -12.64
N GLY A 645 1.53 21.20 -13.35
CA GLY A 645 0.30 20.63 -12.79
C GLY A 645 0.52 19.71 -11.59
N MET A 646 1.62 18.95 -11.56
CA MET A 646 1.99 18.15 -10.39
C MET A 646 2.30 19.04 -9.18
N VAL A 647 3.05 20.12 -9.37
CA VAL A 647 3.43 21.06 -8.31
C VAL A 647 2.20 21.81 -7.78
N GLU A 648 1.37 22.34 -8.68
CA GLU A 648 0.13 23.03 -8.32
C GLU A 648 -0.79 22.11 -7.49
N THR A 649 -0.98 20.85 -7.91
CA THR A 649 -1.83 19.88 -7.22
C THR A 649 -1.26 19.52 -5.85
N ALA A 650 0.03 19.25 -5.75
CA ALA A 650 0.67 18.88 -4.49
C ALA A 650 0.56 19.99 -3.43
N ARG A 651 0.65 21.26 -3.84
CA ARG A 651 0.57 22.40 -2.93
C ARG A 651 -0.82 22.75 -2.44
N LEU A 652 -1.90 22.26 -3.07
CA LEU A 652 -3.27 22.54 -2.63
C LEU A 652 -3.55 22.12 -1.18
N LEU A 653 -2.93 21.05 -0.69
CA LEU A 653 -3.10 20.63 0.71
C LEU A 653 -2.21 21.39 1.69
N VAL A 654 -1.09 21.94 1.22
CA VAL A 654 -0.06 22.59 2.04
C VAL A 654 0.44 23.86 1.37
N PRO A 655 -0.42 24.88 1.17
CA PRO A 655 -0.08 26.07 0.40
C PRO A 655 1.10 26.88 0.99
N ASP A 656 1.33 26.77 2.30
CA ASP A 656 2.42 27.45 3.01
C ASP A 656 3.78 26.75 2.87
N TRP A 657 3.83 25.55 2.26
CA TRP A 657 5.07 24.84 2.02
C TRP A 657 5.71 25.27 0.71
N ALA A 658 7.04 25.40 0.71
CA ALA A 658 7.81 25.77 -0.47
C ALA A 658 8.11 24.55 -1.35
N LEU A 659 8.15 24.76 -2.66
CA LEU A 659 8.69 23.78 -3.60
C LEU A 659 10.20 23.65 -3.37
N ALA A 660 10.65 22.48 -2.95
CA ALA A 660 12.08 22.19 -2.76
C ALA A 660 12.70 21.56 -4.01
N ALA A 661 12.00 20.63 -4.63
CA ALA A 661 12.42 19.98 -5.89
C ALA A 661 11.24 19.27 -6.56
N VAL A 662 11.39 18.99 -7.85
CA VAL A 662 10.63 17.95 -8.56
C VAL A 662 11.62 16.84 -8.89
N GLU A 663 11.27 15.59 -8.61
CA GLU A 663 12.18 14.45 -8.64
C GLU A 663 11.59 13.30 -9.47
N ASP A 664 12.44 12.55 -10.15
CA ASP A 664 12.12 11.32 -10.90
C ASP A 664 10.88 11.46 -11.81
N VAL A 665 10.91 12.48 -12.65
CA VAL A 665 9.81 12.71 -13.61
C VAL A 665 10.00 11.84 -14.83
N ASP A 666 9.03 10.96 -15.09
CA ASP A 666 8.99 10.13 -16.30
C ASP A 666 7.88 10.62 -17.25
N PHE A 667 8.24 10.78 -18.52
CA PHE A 667 7.34 11.13 -19.61
C PHE A 667 6.98 9.87 -20.40
N LEU A 668 5.91 9.17 -19.95
CA LEU A 668 5.58 7.81 -20.40
C LEU A 668 4.86 7.78 -21.73
N ALA A 669 3.98 8.76 -22.00
CA ALA A 669 3.20 8.82 -23.20
C ALA A 669 2.80 10.25 -23.56
N PRO A 670 2.87 10.67 -24.85
CA PRO A 670 2.45 12.01 -25.25
C PRO A 670 0.94 12.19 -25.10
N LEU A 671 0.51 13.30 -24.48
CA LEU A 671 -0.90 13.69 -24.40
C LEU A 671 -1.24 14.58 -25.61
N LYS A 672 -1.90 13.99 -26.62
CA LYS A 672 -2.24 14.66 -27.88
C LYS A 672 -3.68 15.14 -27.89
N PHE A 673 -3.91 16.34 -28.46
CA PHE A 673 -5.22 16.96 -28.65
C PHE A 673 -5.61 16.90 -30.15
N TYR A 674 -6.20 15.77 -30.53
CA TYR A 674 -6.58 15.55 -31.91
C TYR A 674 -7.71 16.50 -32.33
N ARG A 675 -7.58 17.11 -33.50
CA ARG A 675 -8.56 18.08 -34.10
C ARG A 675 -8.79 19.32 -33.25
N ASP A 676 -7.85 19.66 -32.39
CA ASP A 676 -7.98 20.73 -31.40
C ASP A 676 -9.26 20.61 -30.54
N GLU A 677 -9.66 19.37 -30.24
CA GLU A 677 -10.77 19.10 -29.32
C GLU A 677 -10.26 19.16 -27.85
N PRO A 678 -11.01 19.82 -26.95
CA PRO A 678 -10.68 19.87 -25.54
C PRO A 678 -10.55 18.48 -24.95
N ARG A 679 -9.62 18.29 -24.00
CA ARG A 679 -9.47 17.05 -23.27
C ARG A 679 -9.41 17.31 -21.78
N THR A 680 -10.09 16.43 -21.03
CA THR A 680 -10.03 16.42 -19.58
C THR A 680 -8.93 15.46 -19.15
N LEU A 681 -8.08 15.93 -18.25
CA LEU A 681 -7.05 15.16 -17.58
C LEU A 681 -7.28 15.19 -16.08
N THR A 682 -6.76 14.20 -15.40
CA THR A 682 -6.72 14.12 -13.94
C THR A 682 -5.27 14.17 -13.48
N ILE A 683 -5.01 14.95 -12.44
CA ILE A 683 -3.72 15.00 -11.77
C ILE A 683 -3.93 14.54 -10.34
N SER A 684 -3.15 13.58 -9.89
CA SER A 684 -3.18 13.10 -8.51
C SER A 684 -1.87 13.40 -7.81
N ALA A 685 -1.95 13.69 -6.50
CA ALA A 685 -0.80 13.95 -5.64
C ALA A 685 -1.03 13.29 -4.27
N LEU A 686 -0.29 12.21 -3.98
CA LEU A 686 -0.29 11.51 -2.70
C LEU A 686 0.87 12.03 -1.85
N LEU A 687 0.58 12.89 -0.88
CA LEU A 687 1.58 13.46 0.00
C LEU A 687 1.85 12.53 1.19
N HIS A 688 3.12 12.29 1.47
CA HIS A 688 3.58 11.54 2.64
C HIS A 688 4.83 12.18 3.27
N PRO A 689 5.13 11.90 4.56
CA PRO A 689 6.33 12.41 5.21
C PRO A 689 7.60 11.78 4.63
N ASP A 690 8.64 12.59 4.45
CA ASP A 690 10.00 12.13 4.12
C ASP A 690 11.03 12.96 4.91
N GLY A 691 11.38 12.49 6.10
CA GLY A 691 12.15 13.26 7.07
C GLY A 691 11.38 14.48 7.57
N GLU A 692 11.96 15.67 7.40
CA GLU A 692 11.31 16.96 7.73
C GLU A 692 10.48 17.52 6.57
N ASP A 693 10.61 16.93 5.37
CA ASP A 693 9.93 17.31 4.15
C ASP A 693 8.62 16.49 3.95
N LEU A 694 7.85 16.92 2.95
CA LEU A 694 6.76 16.16 2.37
C LEU A 694 7.13 15.77 0.95
N LEU A 695 6.88 14.52 0.60
CA LEU A 695 7.02 14.02 -0.76
C LEU A 695 5.64 13.70 -1.32
N ALA A 696 5.31 14.23 -2.50
CA ALA A 696 4.08 13.95 -3.20
C ALA A 696 4.35 13.03 -4.39
N GLU A 697 3.81 11.82 -4.38
CA GLU A 697 3.77 10.94 -5.54
C GLU A 697 2.71 11.44 -6.51
N CYS A 698 3.10 11.87 -7.70
CA CYS A 698 2.22 12.53 -8.66
C CYS A 698 2.02 11.71 -9.93
N ARG A 699 0.81 11.81 -10.50
CA ARG A 699 0.48 11.23 -11.81
C ARG A 699 -0.38 12.18 -12.61
N VAL A 700 -0.13 12.25 -13.93
CA VAL A 700 -0.98 12.95 -14.90
C VAL A 700 -1.58 11.91 -15.83
N GLU A 701 -2.90 11.80 -15.84
CA GLU A 701 -3.64 10.77 -16.56
C GLU A 701 -4.76 11.39 -17.40
N ALA A 702 -5.10 10.71 -18.48
CA ALA A 702 -6.30 11.06 -19.26
C ALA A 702 -7.06 9.79 -19.65
N GLU A 703 -8.38 9.92 -19.71
CA GLU A 703 -9.24 8.86 -20.18
C GLU A 703 -9.54 9.03 -21.68
N ARG A 704 -9.69 7.90 -22.36
CA ARG A 704 -10.10 7.85 -23.75
C ARG A 704 -11.19 6.81 -23.93
N GLU A 705 -12.30 7.23 -24.51
CA GLU A 705 -13.32 6.31 -25.00
C GLU A 705 -12.81 5.60 -26.25
N LEU A 706 -12.81 4.28 -26.23
CA LEU A 706 -12.50 3.46 -27.40
C LEU A 706 -13.79 3.06 -28.10
N PRO A 707 -13.89 3.17 -29.44
CA PRO A 707 -15.06 2.70 -30.17
C PRO A 707 -15.34 1.21 -29.90
N GLY A 708 -16.51 0.91 -29.32
CA GLY A 708 -16.94 -0.45 -29.00
C GLY A 708 -16.55 -0.96 -27.60
N SER A 709 -16.01 -0.12 -26.72
CA SER A 709 -15.80 -0.41 -25.32
C SER A 709 -16.74 0.44 -24.46
N ASP A 710 -17.45 -0.19 -23.51
CA ASP A 710 -18.31 0.50 -22.55
C ASP A 710 -17.51 1.11 -21.40
N THR A 711 -16.22 0.84 -21.31
CA THR A 711 -15.30 1.39 -20.30
C THR A 711 -14.20 2.21 -20.97
N PRO A 712 -14.00 3.47 -20.53
CA PRO A 712 -12.89 4.28 -21.04
C PRO A 712 -11.55 3.66 -20.64
N THR A 713 -10.56 3.78 -21.53
CA THR A 713 -9.19 3.38 -21.24
C THR A 713 -8.44 4.55 -20.61
N ARG A 714 -7.90 4.36 -19.43
CA ARG A 714 -7.07 5.32 -18.71
C ARG A 714 -5.61 5.14 -19.12
N THR A 715 -4.96 6.24 -19.46
CA THR A 715 -3.54 6.28 -19.83
C THR A 715 -2.79 7.20 -18.87
N THR A 716 -1.74 6.72 -18.25
CA THR A 716 -0.80 7.54 -17.49
C THR A 716 0.19 8.16 -18.48
N HIS A 717 0.23 9.48 -18.49
CA HIS A 717 1.09 10.26 -19.39
C HIS A 717 2.40 10.64 -18.70
N PHE A 718 2.32 11.14 -17.46
CA PHE A 718 3.49 11.52 -16.68
C PHE A 718 3.38 10.97 -15.26
N THR A 719 4.53 10.62 -14.68
CA THR A 719 4.70 10.35 -13.25
C THR A 719 5.87 11.18 -12.73
N GLY A 720 5.89 11.45 -11.44
CA GLY A 720 6.99 12.17 -10.81
C GLY A 720 6.72 12.43 -9.34
N ARG A 721 7.72 12.96 -8.66
CA ARG A 721 7.63 13.31 -7.24
C ARG A 721 7.84 14.79 -7.03
N VAL A 722 7.03 15.39 -6.19
CA VAL A 722 7.16 16.80 -5.78
C VAL A 722 7.58 16.83 -4.32
N ARG A 723 8.77 17.37 -4.05
CA ARG A 723 9.28 17.58 -2.70
C ARG A 723 8.92 18.97 -2.22
N LEU A 724 8.25 19.02 -1.07
CA LEU A 724 7.84 20.25 -0.41
C LEU A 724 8.54 20.38 0.95
N ALA A 725 9.05 21.55 1.25
CA ALA A 725 9.75 21.85 2.50
C ALA A 725 9.12 23.05 3.22
N ARG A 726 9.32 23.14 4.53
CA ARG A 726 8.84 24.30 5.32
C ARG A 726 9.62 25.59 5.00
N THR A 727 10.83 25.46 4.48
CA THR A 727 11.70 26.59 4.09
C THR A 727 12.03 26.53 2.62
N GLN A 728 12.13 27.67 2.00
CA GLN A 728 12.57 27.75 0.60
C GLN A 728 14.00 27.22 0.44
N PRO A 729 14.34 26.62 -0.74
CA PRO A 729 15.71 26.27 -1.06
C PRO A 729 16.66 27.47 -0.91
N ALA A 730 17.85 27.21 -0.39
CA ALA A 730 18.86 28.25 -0.24
C ALA A 730 19.30 28.81 -1.61
N ALA A 731 19.49 30.11 -1.71
CA ALA A 731 20.02 30.76 -2.90
C ALA A 731 21.38 30.16 -3.29
N GLN A 732 21.56 29.95 -4.59
CA GLN A 732 22.79 29.40 -5.17
C GLN A 732 23.39 30.38 -6.17
N GLN A 733 24.71 30.26 -6.37
CA GLN A 733 25.46 31.04 -7.35
C GLN A 733 26.19 30.11 -8.31
N ALA A 734 26.27 30.47 -9.58
CA ALA A 734 27.06 29.82 -10.61
C ALA A 734 27.58 30.87 -11.60
N ASP A 735 28.70 30.58 -12.21
CA ASP A 735 29.26 31.46 -13.24
C ASP A 735 28.36 31.45 -14.48
N PRO A 736 27.88 32.61 -14.95
CA PRO A 736 27.17 32.69 -16.23
C PRO A 736 28.02 32.19 -17.37
N PRO A 737 27.42 31.60 -18.44
CA PRO A 737 28.18 31.13 -19.58
C PRO A 737 28.91 32.29 -20.30
N VAL A 738 30.13 32.01 -20.76
CA VAL A 738 30.89 32.97 -21.53
C VAL A 738 30.38 33.02 -22.98
N ARG A 739 29.95 34.19 -23.40
CA ARG A 739 29.41 34.39 -24.75
C ARG A 739 30.52 34.84 -25.70
N GLU A 740 31.11 33.91 -26.41
CA GLU A 740 32.19 34.13 -27.37
C GLU A 740 32.02 33.23 -28.60
N GLY A 741 32.44 33.71 -29.77
CA GLY A 741 32.44 32.93 -31.01
C GLY A 741 31.20 33.05 -31.87
N ALA A 742 30.87 31.99 -32.60
CA ALA A 742 29.71 31.93 -33.49
C ALA A 742 28.43 31.65 -32.69
N GLU A 743 27.33 32.15 -33.20
CA GLU A 743 26.02 32.05 -32.54
C GLU A 743 24.98 31.42 -33.47
N VAL A 744 24.00 30.73 -32.91
CA VAL A 744 22.77 30.25 -33.58
C VAL A 744 21.67 31.24 -33.25
N THR A 745 21.05 31.78 -34.27
CA THR A 745 19.94 32.73 -34.10
C THR A 745 18.63 32.04 -33.72
N SER A 746 17.70 32.78 -33.11
CA SER A 746 16.33 32.27 -32.82
C SER A 746 15.67 31.73 -34.08
N ASP A 747 15.80 32.39 -35.25
CA ASP A 747 15.24 31.93 -36.51
C ASP A 747 15.78 30.52 -36.92
N ASP A 748 17.07 30.29 -36.75
CA ASP A 748 17.70 29.01 -37.06
C ASP A 748 17.26 27.92 -36.09
N VAL A 749 17.14 28.26 -34.80
CA VAL A 749 16.65 27.34 -33.75
C VAL A 749 15.24 26.89 -34.08
N TYR A 750 14.33 27.81 -34.36
CA TYR A 750 12.91 27.51 -34.58
C TYR A 750 12.55 27.11 -36.00
N ALA A 751 13.48 27.20 -36.94
CA ALA A 751 13.39 26.44 -38.16
C ALA A 751 13.52 24.93 -37.93
N ALA A 752 14.39 24.54 -37.00
CA ALA A 752 14.59 23.13 -36.59
C ALA A 752 13.51 22.65 -35.60
N TYR A 753 13.21 23.43 -34.56
CA TYR A 753 12.22 23.09 -33.55
C TYR A 753 10.78 23.32 -34.00
N PHE A 754 9.82 22.69 -33.31
CA PHE A 754 8.38 22.78 -33.62
C PHE A 754 7.61 23.79 -32.74
N HIS A 755 8.32 24.51 -31.86
CA HIS A 755 7.72 25.40 -30.86
C HIS A 755 7.20 26.70 -31.51
N GLY A 756 5.98 27.09 -31.14
CA GLY A 756 5.38 28.38 -31.47
C GLY A 756 5.81 29.48 -30.50
N PRO A 757 5.30 30.72 -30.70
CA PRO A 757 5.82 31.93 -30.02
C PRO A 757 5.87 31.85 -28.47
N ALA A 758 4.91 31.22 -27.81
CA ALA A 758 4.90 31.10 -26.35
C ALA A 758 6.06 30.25 -25.81
N TYR A 759 6.61 29.35 -26.63
CA TYR A 759 7.71 28.45 -26.29
C TYR A 759 8.98 28.65 -27.12
N GLN A 760 9.09 29.76 -27.84
CA GLN A 760 10.32 30.19 -28.48
C GLN A 760 11.25 30.85 -27.46
N VAL A 761 11.65 30.09 -26.42
CA VAL A 761 12.35 30.59 -25.24
C VAL A 761 13.84 30.91 -25.47
N VAL A 762 14.40 30.51 -26.60
CA VAL A 762 15.79 30.78 -27.00
C VAL A 762 15.84 32.00 -27.90
N ASP A 763 16.49 33.06 -27.43
CA ASP A 763 16.80 34.28 -28.25
C ASP A 763 18.03 34.02 -29.13
N VAL A 764 19.08 33.48 -28.52
CA VAL A 764 20.34 33.14 -29.19
C VAL A 764 21.03 32.02 -28.43
N ALA A 765 21.73 31.15 -29.16
CA ALA A 765 22.49 30.08 -28.55
C ALA A 765 23.96 30.07 -29.07
N TRP A 766 24.88 29.60 -28.24
CA TRP A 766 26.30 29.50 -28.55
C TRP A 766 26.93 28.30 -27.84
N ARG A 767 28.15 28.02 -28.18
CA ARG A 767 28.96 27.00 -27.52
C ARG A 767 29.83 27.64 -26.43
N ASP A 768 29.81 27.09 -25.24
CA ASP A 768 30.65 27.46 -24.10
C ASP A 768 31.50 26.24 -23.68
N GLY A 769 32.67 26.09 -24.28
CA GLY A 769 33.51 24.89 -24.09
C GLY A 769 32.81 23.62 -24.59
N ASP A 770 32.59 22.65 -23.71
CA ASP A 770 31.86 21.41 -24.02
C ASP A 770 30.35 21.51 -23.77
N ARG A 771 29.87 22.68 -23.33
CA ARG A 771 28.48 22.97 -23.02
C ARG A 771 27.78 23.68 -24.18
N SER A 772 26.51 23.47 -24.37
CA SER A 772 25.63 24.41 -25.06
C SER A 772 25.17 25.47 -24.09
N ALA A 773 25.09 26.71 -24.57
CA ALA A 773 24.56 27.83 -23.81
C ALA A 773 23.52 28.57 -24.65
N ALA A 774 22.51 29.12 -23.98
CA ALA A 774 21.48 29.93 -24.63
C ALA A 774 21.03 31.09 -23.76
N GLN A 775 20.57 32.15 -24.37
CA GLN A 775 19.93 33.29 -23.73
C GLN A 775 18.42 33.17 -23.84
N PHE A 776 17.73 33.44 -22.75
CA PHE A 776 16.26 33.45 -22.71
C PHE A 776 15.70 34.65 -23.46
N ALA A 777 14.64 34.42 -24.22
CA ALA A 777 13.96 35.47 -24.97
C ALA A 777 13.15 36.39 -24.04
N SER A 778 13.29 37.72 -24.24
CA SER A 778 12.69 38.72 -23.37
C SER A 778 11.22 39.04 -23.70
N ASP A 779 10.83 38.89 -24.97
CA ASP A 779 9.52 39.36 -25.48
C ASP A 779 8.61 38.16 -25.83
N LEU A 780 8.38 37.28 -24.83
CA LEU A 780 7.49 36.14 -25.02
C LEU A 780 6.02 36.54 -24.76
N PRO A 781 5.06 36.06 -25.60
CA PRO A 781 3.64 36.21 -25.31
C PRO A 781 3.23 35.43 -24.06
N ASP A 782 1.98 35.60 -23.64
CA ASP A 782 1.44 34.87 -22.48
C ASP A 782 1.61 33.36 -22.67
N ASN A 783 2.00 32.66 -21.58
CA ASN A 783 2.14 31.21 -21.57
C ASN A 783 0.80 30.49 -21.52
N HIS A 784 -0.17 31.07 -20.80
CA HIS A 784 -1.47 30.47 -20.50
C HIS A 784 -2.56 31.53 -20.40
N ALA A 785 -3.80 31.09 -20.38
CA ALA A 785 -4.96 31.95 -20.17
C ALA A 785 -5.82 31.37 -19.03
N PRO A 786 -6.23 32.19 -18.05
CA PRO A 786 -5.88 33.64 -17.90
C PRO A 786 -4.42 33.85 -17.49
N SER A 787 -3.80 34.90 -18.02
CA SER A 787 -2.37 35.16 -17.90
C SER A 787 -1.91 35.66 -16.51
N ASP A 788 -2.84 36.07 -15.67
CA ASP A 788 -2.61 36.52 -14.30
C ASP A 788 -2.52 35.39 -13.26
N GLN A 789 -2.81 34.13 -13.66
CA GLN A 789 -2.56 32.99 -12.79
C GLN A 789 -1.05 32.76 -12.60
N PRO A 790 -0.60 32.44 -11.37
CA PRO A 790 0.81 32.17 -11.12
C PRO A 790 1.25 30.83 -11.69
N THR A 791 2.52 30.72 -12.11
CA THR A 791 3.17 29.42 -12.30
C THR A 791 4.14 29.17 -11.14
N GLN A 792 4.29 27.90 -10.72
CA GLN A 792 5.00 27.52 -9.52
C GLN A 792 6.34 26.83 -9.80
N ALA A 793 6.43 26.10 -10.93
CA ALA A 793 7.64 25.40 -11.34
C ALA A 793 8.48 26.14 -12.40
N ALA A 794 8.17 27.41 -12.71
CA ALA A 794 8.84 28.18 -13.74
C ALA A 794 8.97 27.43 -15.09
N PRO A 795 7.86 26.98 -15.73
CA PRO A 795 7.88 26.02 -16.84
C PRO A 795 8.71 26.47 -18.03
N ARG A 796 8.76 27.80 -18.36
CA ARG A 796 9.58 28.31 -19.47
C ARG A 796 11.07 28.27 -19.20
N LEU A 797 11.53 28.35 -17.94
CA LEU A 797 12.95 28.20 -17.59
C LEU A 797 13.37 26.73 -17.65
N ILE A 798 12.49 25.78 -17.29
CA ILE A 798 12.75 24.36 -17.49
C ILE A 798 12.76 24.04 -19.00
N GLU A 799 11.84 24.64 -19.78
CA GLU A 799 11.84 24.48 -21.24
C GLU A 799 13.12 25.01 -21.88
N LEU A 800 13.67 26.11 -21.40
CA LEU A 800 14.97 26.62 -21.85
C LEU A 800 16.09 25.59 -21.63
N CYS A 801 16.05 24.88 -20.51
CA CYS A 801 16.98 23.77 -20.26
C CYS A 801 16.84 22.64 -21.30
N PHE A 802 15.60 22.23 -21.58
CA PHE A 802 15.32 21.16 -22.56
C PHE A 802 15.77 21.55 -23.97
N GLN A 803 15.48 22.78 -24.40
CA GLN A 803 15.89 23.27 -25.71
C GLN A 803 17.40 23.42 -25.81
N ALA A 804 18.09 23.92 -24.78
CA ALA A 804 19.54 24.04 -24.78
C ALA A 804 20.24 22.65 -24.85
N ALA A 805 19.71 21.65 -24.14
CA ALA A 805 20.19 20.28 -24.25
C ALA A 805 19.95 19.68 -25.65
N GLY A 806 18.76 19.92 -26.25
CA GLY A 806 18.47 19.50 -27.61
C GLY A 806 19.36 20.15 -28.67
N LEU A 807 19.75 21.43 -28.48
CA LEU A 807 20.72 22.09 -29.38
C LEU A 807 22.08 21.41 -29.31
N TRP A 808 22.53 20.95 -28.16
CA TRP A 808 23.73 20.15 -28.02
C TRP A 808 23.62 18.84 -28.83
N GLU A 809 22.48 18.11 -28.74
CA GLU A 809 22.26 16.85 -29.45
C GLU A 809 22.21 17.06 -30.99
N ILE A 810 21.47 18.07 -31.44
CA ILE A 810 21.42 18.41 -32.88
C ILE A 810 22.81 18.77 -33.40
N GLY A 811 23.55 19.60 -32.66
CA GLY A 811 24.86 20.07 -33.06
C GLY A 811 25.93 18.97 -33.15
N ARG A 812 25.97 18.08 -32.18
CA ARG A 812 27.00 17.04 -32.08
C ARG A 812 26.57 15.69 -32.64
N ASP A 813 25.40 15.23 -32.27
CA ASP A 813 24.88 13.91 -32.62
C ASP A 813 24.05 13.93 -33.93
N GLY A 814 23.62 15.14 -34.40
CA GLY A 814 22.80 15.31 -35.60
C GLY A 814 21.36 14.78 -35.42
N ARG A 815 20.88 14.70 -34.19
CA ARG A 815 19.58 14.10 -33.87
C ARG A 815 18.69 15.09 -33.11
N MET A 816 17.40 14.99 -33.35
CA MET A 816 16.35 15.64 -32.55
C MET A 816 15.74 14.62 -31.62
N ALA A 817 15.57 14.97 -30.36
CA ALA A 817 15.06 14.07 -29.34
C ALA A 817 13.95 14.72 -28.49
N LEU A 818 13.16 13.86 -27.82
CA LEU A 818 12.08 14.27 -26.92
C LEU A 818 12.40 13.87 -25.48
N PRO A 819 11.84 14.57 -24.48
CA PRO A 819 12.00 14.22 -23.07
C PRO A 819 11.52 12.81 -22.77
N THR A 820 12.28 12.06 -21.94
CA THR A 820 11.86 10.79 -21.36
C THR A 820 11.92 10.79 -19.84
N HIS A 821 12.88 11.50 -19.25
CA HIS A 821 13.10 11.50 -17.81
C HIS A 821 13.83 12.78 -17.34
N VAL A 822 13.53 13.20 -16.11
CA VAL A 822 14.28 14.19 -15.34
C VAL A 822 14.51 13.63 -13.93
N THR A 823 15.78 13.45 -13.55
CA THR A 823 16.12 12.96 -12.20
C THR A 823 15.76 13.99 -11.13
N ARG A 824 16.09 15.27 -11.36
CA ARG A 824 15.77 16.32 -10.40
C ARG A 824 15.72 17.71 -11.07
N ALA A 825 14.71 18.49 -10.69
CA ALA A 825 14.60 19.90 -11.03
C ALA A 825 14.39 20.72 -9.75
N VAL A 826 15.25 21.70 -9.51
CA VAL A 826 15.15 22.65 -8.37
C VAL A 826 14.84 24.01 -8.94
N VAL A 827 13.71 24.59 -8.50
CA VAL A 827 13.33 25.96 -8.82
C VAL A 827 13.65 26.83 -7.61
N LEU A 828 14.53 27.80 -7.77
CA LEU A 828 14.99 28.67 -6.69
C LEU A 828 14.14 29.94 -6.61
N PRO A 829 14.09 30.60 -5.43
CA PRO A 829 13.25 31.80 -5.25
C PRO A 829 13.46 32.89 -6.31
N ALA A 830 14.69 33.09 -6.76
CA ALA A 830 15.05 34.04 -7.81
C ALA A 830 14.29 33.82 -9.13
N ALA A 831 13.77 32.60 -9.39
CA ALA A 831 12.98 32.30 -10.59
C ALA A 831 11.62 33.04 -10.64
N HIS A 832 11.13 33.50 -9.49
CA HIS A 832 9.85 34.18 -9.32
C HIS A 832 10.01 35.67 -8.99
N GLU A 833 11.24 36.14 -8.96
CA GLU A 833 11.57 37.56 -8.66
C GLU A 833 11.89 38.35 -9.95
N ALA A 834 11.78 39.66 -9.90
CA ALA A 834 12.26 40.48 -10.99
C ALA A 834 13.80 40.47 -11.00
N VAL A 835 14.40 39.91 -12.05
CA VAL A 835 15.84 39.78 -12.25
C VAL A 835 16.37 40.88 -13.13
N GLU A 836 17.56 41.40 -12.83
CA GLU A 836 18.27 42.37 -13.68
C GLU A 836 19.23 41.67 -14.65
N GLY A 837 19.11 41.97 -15.92
CA GLY A 837 19.99 41.46 -16.96
C GLY A 837 19.48 40.25 -17.70
N PRO A 838 20.27 39.71 -18.65
CA PRO A 838 19.83 38.57 -19.44
C PRO A 838 19.85 37.27 -18.61
N LEU A 839 18.85 36.46 -18.78
CA LEU A 839 18.83 35.07 -18.24
C LEU A 839 19.54 34.17 -19.24
N THR A 840 20.41 33.32 -18.74
CA THR A 840 21.19 32.38 -19.56
C THR A 840 21.11 30.98 -19.00
N VAL A 841 21.20 29.98 -19.87
CA VAL A 841 21.27 28.56 -19.50
C VAL A 841 22.59 27.97 -19.99
N THR A 842 23.11 27.03 -19.21
CA THR A 842 24.14 26.08 -19.68
C THR A 842 23.57 24.67 -19.62
N ALA A 843 23.79 23.85 -20.66
CA ALA A 843 23.48 22.43 -20.65
C ALA A 843 24.75 21.63 -20.94
N GLN A 844 25.07 20.72 -20.05
CA GLN A 844 26.25 19.83 -20.11
C GLN A 844 25.82 18.38 -20.09
N ARG A 845 26.34 17.59 -21.03
CA ARG A 845 26.09 16.15 -21.04
C ARG A 845 26.97 15.44 -20.02
N GLY A 846 26.34 14.78 -19.05
CA GLY A 846 26.96 13.88 -18.07
C GLY A 846 26.81 12.41 -18.43
N SER A 847 27.16 11.53 -17.50
CA SER A 847 27.00 10.06 -17.65
C SER A 847 25.55 9.59 -17.64
N ASP A 848 24.66 10.33 -16.99
CA ASP A 848 23.26 9.96 -16.74
C ASP A 848 22.24 10.91 -17.40
N GLY A 849 22.67 11.68 -18.41
CA GLY A 849 21.82 12.65 -19.09
C GLY A 849 22.44 14.03 -19.12
N PHE A 850 21.63 15.07 -19.26
CA PHE A 850 22.07 16.46 -19.22
C PHE A 850 21.85 17.08 -17.87
N ASP A 851 22.83 17.86 -17.43
CA ASP A 851 22.68 18.79 -16.30
C ASP A 851 22.62 20.22 -16.85
N CYS A 852 21.60 20.97 -16.39
CA CYS A 852 21.37 22.32 -16.83
C CYS A 852 21.31 23.30 -15.66
N THR A 853 21.80 24.54 -15.90
CA THR A 853 21.73 25.62 -14.90
C THR A 853 21.30 26.91 -15.59
N VAL A 854 20.22 27.50 -15.09
CA VAL A 854 19.74 28.83 -15.52
C VAL A 854 20.23 29.86 -14.52
N THR A 855 20.91 30.91 -15.04
CA THR A 855 21.46 32.01 -14.22
C THR A 855 20.98 33.36 -14.73
N ASP A 856 20.94 34.34 -13.86
CA ASP A 856 20.85 35.76 -14.22
C ASP A 856 22.21 36.34 -14.58
N GLY A 857 22.26 37.61 -14.99
CA GLY A 857 23.51 38.32 -15.31
C GLY A 857 24.48 38.52 -14.12
N ALA A 858 24.00 38.33 -12.88
CA ALA A 858 24.79 38.39 -11.66
C ALA A 858 25.28 37.01 -11.17
N GLY A 859 24.88 35.93 -11.85
CA GLY A 859 25.22 34.57 -11.49
C GLY A 859 24.29 33.91 -10.47
N SER A 860 23.15 34.55 -10.13
CA SER A 860 22.17 33.91 -9.26
C SER A 860 21.51 32.77 -10.04
N VAL A 861 21.44 31.57 -9.42
CA VAL A 861 20.80 30.41 -10.03
C VAL A 861 19.29 30.49 -9.86
N LEU A 862 18.54 30.33 -10.95
CA LEU A 862 17.08 30.30 -10.98
C LEU A 862 16.53 28.89 -11.04
N VAL A 863 17.09 28.06 -11.91
CA VAL A 863 16.71 26.68 -12.09
C VAL A 863 17.97 25.81 -12.20
N ARG A 864 17.95 24.69 -11.52
CA ARG A 864 18.93 23.62 -11.68
C ARG A 864 18.21 22.34 -12.07
N LEU A 865 18.63 21.72 -13.15
CA LEU A 865 18.07 20.49 -13.67
C LEU A 865 19.19 19.46 -13.78
N GLU A 866 18.96 18.27 -13.27
CA GLU A 866 19.93 17.17 -13.22
C GLU A 866 19.35 15.92 -13.87
N GLY A 867 20.18 15.21 -14.64
CA GLY A 867 19.84 13.91 -15.22
C GLY A 867 18.69 13.97 -16.23
N TYR A 868 18.63 15.00 -17.08
CA TYR A 868 17.65 15.09 -18.15
C TYR A 868 17.99 14.11 -19.28
N ARG A 869 17.10 13.16 -19.54
CA ARG A 869 17.27 12.13 -20.58
C ARG A 869 16.29 12.32 -21.72
N THR A 870 16.70 11.92 -22.89
CA THR A 870 15.94 12.07 -24.12
C THR A 870 15.86 10.76 -24.90
N ILE A 871 14.87 10.67 -25.80
CA ILE A 871 14.75 9.62 -26.82
C ILE A 871 14.74 10.23 -28.20
N GLU A 872 15.54 9.66 -29.09
CA GLU A 872 15.63 10.12 -30.49
C GLU A 872 14.30 9.95 -31.23
N LEU A 873 13.92 10.98 -32.00
CA LEU A 873 12.80 10.88 -32.92
C LEU A 873 13.13 9.94 -34.10
N PRO A 874 12.14 9.11 -34.53
CA PRO A 874 12.36 8.15 -35.62
C PRO A 874 12.73 8.79 -36.98
N GLN A 875 12.37 10.05 -37.14
CA GLN A 875 12.66 10.79 -38.39
C GLN A 875 13.85 11.72 -38.15
N PRO A 876 14.94 11.59 -38.92
CA PRO A 876 16.06 12.50 -38.83
C PRO A 876 15.67 13.92 -39.24
N LEU A 877 16.25 14.92 -38.57
CA LEU A 877 16.08 16.31 -38.93
C LEU A 877 16.81 16.55 -40.30
N PRO A 878 16.22 17.27 -41.26
CA PRO A 878 16.85 17.63 -42.53
C PRO A 878 18.20 18.32 -42.36
N ASP A 879 19.17 17.98 -43.21
CA ASP A 879 20.53 18.47 -43.10
C ASP A 879 20.65 20.00 -43.18
N ASP A 880 19.82 20.65 -43.98
CA ASP A 880 19.76 22.11 -44.10
C ASP A 880 19.31 22.81 -42.82
N LEU A 881 18.42 22.17 -42.03
CA LEU A 881 17.98 22.66 -40.71
C LEU A 881 19.02 22.39 -39.63
N GLN A 882 19.80 21.34 -39.76
CA GLN A 882 20.89 21.04 -38.81
C GLN A 882 22.12 21.94 -39.01
N ALA A 883 22.41 22.33 -40.26
CA ALA A 883 23.65 22.97 -40.65
C ALA A 883 24.03 24.23 -39.83
N PRO A 884 23.11 25.19 -39.55
CA PRO A 884 23.40 26.36 -38.73
C PRO A 884 23.78 25.98 -37.30
N ILE A 885 23.03 25.01 -36.68
CA ILE A 885 23.24 24.55 -35.32
C ILE A 885 24.57 23.79 -35.22
N ARG A 886 24.84 22.90 -36.17
CA ARG A 886 26.11 22.14 -36.24
C ARG A 886 27.31 23.01 -36.42
N ALA A 887 27.21 24.09 -37.20
CA ALA A 887 28.30 25.03 -37.43
C ALA A 887 28.79 25.73 -36.14
N VAL A 888 27.93 25.82 -35.13
CA VAL A 888 28.25 26.45 -33.85
C VAL A 888 28.52 25.42 -32.75
N MET A 889 27.70 24.38 -32.66
CA MET A 889 27.72 23.42 -31.54
C MET A 889 28.64 22.22 -31.78
N ALA A 890 29.03 21.89 -33.04
CA ALA A 890 29.96 20.79 -33.29
C ALA A 890 31.38 21.14 -32.79
N ASP A 891 32.20 20.09 -32.59
CA ASP A 891 33.61 20.22 -32.13
C ASP A 891 34.52 20.92 -33.14
#